data_858b1b3226c10d132a4726e7709ff6ff
#
_entry.id   858b1b3226c10d132a4726e7709ff6ff
#
_cell.length_a   1.000
_cell.length_b   1.000
_cell.length_c   1.000
_cell.angle_alpha   90.00
_cell.angle_beta   90.00
_cell.angle_gamma   90.00
#
_symmetry.space_group_name_H-M   'P 1'
#
loop_
_entity.id
_entity.type
_entity.pdbx_description
1 polymer ?
#
loop_
_entity_poly.entity_id
_entity_poly.type
_entity_poly.pdbx_seq_one_letter_code
_entity_poly.pdbx_strand_id
1 'polypeptide(L)'
;MRGQWLFAAASCALISSVPPATAQTVQSITDGTTLVTVNASAPGTVLSSVAISGIAAGTTIGGIDYRPASPRTLYAISNVGQVYAINARTGVATAVGTPASPTISGIGFDFNPTVDRIRVVTQTRQDFRVVPDTGALAVFDGTLTYAATDPRATAIPNVAGAAYTNPVAGATSTTLYVIDTNGALAPATLATQGNATVSPNTGTLFTVGSTGVTTIGNVGFDISRNGTALATFTDPTTRQTSLYSVNLTTGAATLIGKLAGSKLYEGLAIALDSFASMGATANQAAVGAQIDMFTGVPTGDTARLINGIDSLYATPGAQAAALSQLSPGAYSSLPDLSLNAVEVSETNVLRYARDLRGQKTMADGTTATLDDAGRVGAWLVGGARFGHFSADVDRPRATSDEVHVLGGLDFRFAPATAIGVFGGYSDTDARLSPGSQQSKLKSLFGGVYGTASVGPAYVDAWGSYTDLDWDLTRSIAFGGFSAQPTAHTGGRVWAAGASTGLSFDFGGFGIEPYAAVRYANVRVDAFGEQGGSAAALNVGQQKRESLRGNFGARIGYEAKVSSALVRIEGRGGYYREFMNDRELITTSFQNAGLGTTPFAFQATRLDRDYYNAGATLGVSGNGPLSIIADYDAQFDHDRRYSTMTVGARFAF
;
A
#
# COMPACT_ATOMS: atom_id res chain seq x y z
N MET A 1 66.01 16.07 -10.60
CA MET A 1 65.58 14.74 -10.08
C MET A 1 64.08 14.62 -10.28
N ARG A 2 63.69 13.86 -11.29
CA ARG A 2 62.25 13.63 -11.62
C ARG A 2 61.84 12.30 -10.98
N GLY A 3 60.91 12.33 -10.02
CA GLY A 3 60.33 11.15 -9.44
C GLY A 3 59.13 10.69 -10.27
N GLN A 4 59.24 9.51 -10.88
CA GLN A 4 58.14 8.81 -11.55
C GLN A 4 57.34 8.07 -10.49
N TRP A 5 56.01 8.34 -10.42
CA TRP A 5 55.07 7.54 -9.67
C TRP A 5 54.47 6.48 -10.61
N LEU A 6 54.77 5.22 -10.36
CA LEU A 6 54.13 4.07 -10.96
C LEU A 6 52.70 3.92 -10.37
N PHE A 7 51.69 4.07 -11.20
CA PHE A 7 50.34 3.60 -10.87
C PHE A 7 50.26 2.09 -11.19
N ALA A 8 50.13 1.28 -10.15
CA ALA A 8 49.73 -0.11 -10.28
C ALA A 8 48.23 -0.16 -10.50
N ALA A 9 47.81 -0.57 -11.70
CA ALA A 9 46.41 -0.86 -12.00
C ALA A 9 46.01 -2.19 -11.34
N ALA A 10 45.25 -2.12 -10.25
CA ALA A 10 44.60 -3.28 -9.69
C ALA A 10 43.39 -3.62 -10.56
N SER A 11 43.48 -4.73 -11.30
CA SER A 11 42.35 -5.35 -12.02
C SER A 11 41.34 -5.85 -10.99
N CYS A 12 40.32 -5.08 -10.73
CA CYS A 12 39.15 -5.53 -9.97
C CYS A 12 38.37 -6.51 -10.84
N ALA A 13 38.52 -7.80 -10.59
CA ALA A 13 37.63 -8.82 -11.18
C ALA A 13 36.23 -8.55 -10.67
N LEU A 14 35.34 -8.08 -11.54
CA LEU A 14 33.89 -8.05 -11.32
C LEU A 14 33.44 -9.49 -11.13
N ILE A 15 33.41 -9.93 -9.87
CA ILE A 15 32.58 -11.06 -9.47
C ILE A 15 31.14 -10.58 -9.68
N SER A 16 30.53 -10.97 -10.79
CA SER A 16 29.10 -10.88 -10.97
C SER A 16 28.46 -11.70 -9.86
N SER A 17 28.06 -11.04 -8.77
CA SER A 17 27.18 -11.64 -7.77
C SER A 17 25.89 -11.97 -8.50
N VAL A 18 25.69 -13.26 -8.80
CA VAL A 18 24.39 -13.81 -9.11
C VAL A 18 23.50 -13.35 -7.94
N PRO A 19 22.40 -12.60 -8.20
CA PRO A 19 21.48 -12.26 -7.11
C PRO A 19 21.09 -13.58 -6.44
N PRO A 20 20.98 -13.62 -5.10
CA PRO A 20 20.52 -14.81 -4.41
C PRO A 20 19.20 -15.21 -5.05
N ALA A 21 19.08 -16.48 -5.48
CA ALA A 21 17.85 -17.01 -6.00
C ALA A 21 16.77 -16.66 -5.02
N THR A 22 15.83 -15.78 -5.42
CA THR A 22 14.65 -15.47 -4.63
C THR A 22 14.05 -16.82 -4.28
N ALA A 23 13.70 -17.01 -3.03
CA ALA A 23 13.27 -18.28 -2.47
C ALA A 23 11.96 -18.72 -3.14
N GLN A 24 12.05 -19.33 -4.34
CA GLN A 24 10.88 -19.79 -5.09
C GLN A 24 10.16 -20.86 -4.30
N THR A 25 8.86 -20.68 -4.14
CA THR A 25 7.98 -21.68 -3.54
C THR A 25 7.61 -22.71 -4.61
N VAL A 26 7.82 -23.97 -4.30
CA VAL A 26 7.55 -25.11 -5.20
C VAL A 26 6.52 -26.00 -4.54
N GLN A 27 5.58 -26.47 -5.34
CA GLN A 27 4.57 -27.45 -4.94
C GLN A 27 4.72 -28.74 -5.71
N SER A 28 4.45 -29.85 -5.04
CA SER A 28 4.48 -31.19 -5.62
C SER A 28 3.49 -32.11 -4.88
N ILE A 29 3.15 -33.23 -5.49
CA ILE A 29 2.21 -34.20 -4.95
C ILE A 29 2.94 -35.39 -4.37
N THR A 30 2.57 -35.83 -3.17
CA THR A 30 3.00 -37.12 -2.60
C THR A 30 1.82 -38.06 -2.45
N ASP A 31 2.08 -39.35 -2.62
CA ASP A 31 1.07 -40.41 -2.47
C ASP A 31 -0.18 -40.18 -3.37
N GLY A 32 -0.07 -39.34 -4.40
CA GLY A 32 -1.15 -38.99 -5.33
C GLY A 32 -2.29 -38.16 -4.73
N THR A 33 -2.25 -37.85 -3.43
CA THR A 33 -3.36 -37.22 -2.71
C THR A 33 -2.93 -36.17 -1.69
N THR A 34 -1.65 -35.85 -1.59
CA THR A 34 -1.13 -34.86 -0.64
C THR A 34 -0.33 -33.78 -1.39
N LEU A 35 -0.74 -32.54 -1.27
CA LEU A 35 -0.01 -31.39 -1.80
C LEU A 35 1.03 -30.93 -0.78
N VAL A 36 2.30 -30.94 -1.17
CA VAL A 36 3.43 -30.52 -0.35
C VAL A 36 4.03 -29.25 -0.94
N THR A 37 4.30 -28.28 -0.10
CA THR A 37 4.94 -27.02 -0.47
C THR A 37 6.31 -26.92 0.20
N VAL A 38 7.34 -26.61 -0.59
CA VAL A 38 8.72 -26.43 -0.12
C VAL A 38 9.31 -25.14 -0.68
N ASN A 39 10.40 -24.67 -0.08
CA ASN A 39 11.23 -23.65 -0.67
C ASN A 39 12.28 -24.31 -1.58
N ALA A 40 12.41 -23.86 -2.82
CA ALA A 40 13.38 -24.42 -3.75
C ALA A 40 14.82 -24.36 -3.24
N SER A 41 15.20 -23.34 -2.46
CA SER A 41 16.54 -23.23 -1.88
C SER A 41 16.79 -24.15 -0.68
N ALA A 42 15.72 -24.72 -0.08
CA ALA A 42 15.77 -25.65 1.05
C ALA A 42 14.71 -26.76 0.93
N PRO A 43 14.77 -27.58 -0.14
CA PRO A 43 13.68 -28.51 -0.51
C PRO A 43 13.43 -29.61 0.52
N GLY A 44 14.38 -29.87 1.43
CA GLY A 44 14.21 -30.79 2.54
C GLY A 44 13.31 -30.27 3.66
N THR A 45 12.95 -28.98 3.65
CA THR A 45 12.08 -28.36 4.67
C THR A 45 10.68 -28.16 4.10
N VAL A 46 9.70 -28.86 4.67
CA VAL A 46 8.29 -28.72 4.27
C VAL A 46 7.72 -27.44 4.90
N LEU A 47 7.22 -26.53 4.06
CA LEU A 47 6.52 -25.33 4.49
C LEU A 47 5.05 -25.61 4.81
N SER A 48 4.39 -26.43 3.99
CA SER A 48 3.04 -26.93 4.25
C SER A 48 2.82 -28.30 3.61
N SER A 49 1.91 -29.07 4.20
CA SER A 49 1.48 -30.37 3.69
C SER A 49 -0.03 -30.50 3.95
N VAL A 50 -0.81 -30.55 2.87
CA VAL A 50 -2.27 -30.60 2.96
C VAL A 50 -2.82 -31.76 2.14
N ALA A 51 -3.79 -32.49 2.71
CA ALA A 51 -4.48 -33.54 1.99
C ALA A 51 -5.38 -32.94 0.91
N ILE A 52 -5.35 -33.50 -0.30
CA ILE A 52 -6.24 -33.10 -1.38
C ILE A 52 -7.59 -33.77 -1.15
N SER A 53 -8.63 -32.96 -0.98
CA SER A 53 -10.02 -33.41 -0.79
C SER A 53 -10.87 -33.02 -2.01
N GLY A 54 -12.02 -33.69 -2.21
CA GLY A 54 -12.90 -33.40 -3.35
C GLY A 54 -12.52 -34.16 -4.64
N ILE A 55 -11.51 -35.03 -4.61
CA ILE A 55 -11.21 -35.97 -5.70
C ILE A 55 -12.00 -37.27 -5.51
N ALA A 56 -12.30 -37.96 -6.61
CA ALA A 56 -13.01 -39.24 -6.56
C ALA A 56 -12.21 -40.32 -5.82
N ALA A 57 -12.88 -41.21 -5.11
CA ALA A 57 -12.22 -42.31 -4.40
C ALA A 57 -11.40 -43.19 -5.36
N GLY A 58 -10.17 -43.53 -4.94
CA GLY A 58 -9.23 -44.31 -5.75
C GLY A 58 -8.54 -43.54 -6.87
N THR A 59 -8.78 -42.23 -6.97
CA THR A 59 -8.13 -41.32 -7.92
C THR A 59 -6.85 -40.75 -7.32
N THR A 60 -5.81 -40.64 -8.15
CA THR A 60 -4.54 -39.99 -7.78
C THR A 60 -4.24 -38.84 -8.74
N ILE A 61 -3.63 -37.80 -8.22
CA ILE A 61 -3.15 -36.67 -9.02
C ILE A 61 -1.75 -36.98 -9.52
N GLY A 62 -1.53 -36.83 -10.83
CA GLY A 62 -0.22 -37.12 -11.48
C GLY A 62 0.47 -35.89 -12.06
N GLY A 63 -0.23 -34.81 -12.32
CA GLY A 63 0.32 -33.56 -12.85
C GLY A 63 -0.33 -32.34 -12.26
N ILE A 64 0.44 -31.31 -12.00
CA ILE A 64 -0.02 -30.01 -11.48
C ILE A 64 0.70 -28.86 -12.16
N ASP A 65 0.01 -27.75 -12.36
CA ASP A 65 0.59 -26.49 -12.83
C ASP A 65 -0.32 -25.30 -12.54
N TYR A 66 0.26 -24.11 -12.50
CA TYR A 66 -0.46 -22.84 -12.39
C TYR A 66 -0.85 -22.30 -13.77
N ARG A 67 -2.15 -22.03 -13.98
CA ARG A 67 -2.65 -21.48 -15.23
C ARG A 67 -2.18 -20.03 -15.44
N PRO A 68 -1.43 -19.68 -16.50
CA PRO A 68 -0.96 -18.31 -16.74
C PRO A 68 -2.08 -17.26 -16.79
N ALA A 69 -3.27 -17.60 -17.30
CA ALA A 69 -4.43 -16.71 -17.34
C ALA A 69 -5.10 -16.52 -15.98
N SER A 70 -4.82 -17.39 -15.00
CA SER A 70 -5.26 -17.30 -13.61
C SER A 70 -4.12 -17.75 -12.69
N PRO A 71 -3.05 -16.94 -12.55
CA PRO A 71 -1.73 -17.40 -12.09
C PRO A 71 -1.67 -17.79 -10.61
N ARG A 72 -2.78 -17.64 -9.88
CA ARG A 72 -2.93 -18.09 -8.48
C ARG A 72 -3.83 -19.32 -8.34
N THR A 73 -4.31 -19.88 -9.46
CA THR A 73 -5.13 -21.10 -9.47
C THR A 73 -4.27 -22.28 -9.87
N LEU A 74 -4.07 -23.21 -8.93
CA LEU A 74 -3.39 -24.47 -9.21
C LEU A 74 -4.36 -25.42 -9.90
N TYR A 75 -4.01 -25.91 -11.08
CA TYR A 75 -4.73 -26.96 -11.76
C TYR A 75 -4.01 -28.28 -11.59
N ALA A 76 -4.77 -29.35 -11.68
CA ALA A 76 -4.25 -30.70 -11.61
C ALA A 76 -4.98 -31.63 -12.61
N ILE A 77 -4.31 -32.70 -13.00
CA ILE A 77 -4.95 -33.81 -13.72
C ILE A 77 -4.73 -35.11 -12.97
N SER A 78 -5.78 -35.91 -12.91
CA SER A 78 -5.73 -37.23 -12.26
C SER A 78 -5.38 -38.34 -13.22
N ASN A 79 -5.05 -39.50 -12.66
CA ASN A 79 -4.81 -40.77 -13.40
C ASN A 79 -6.01 -41.25 -14.25
N VAL A 80 -7.21 -40.70 -14.02
CA VAL A 80 -8.41 -40.98 -14.84
C VAL A 80 -8.76 -39.81 -15.77
N GLY A 81 -7.83 -38.88 -16.01
CA GLY A 81 -7.99 -37.76 -16.94
C GLY A 81 -8.93 -36.65 -16.46
N GLN A 82 -9.36 -36.65 -15.21
CA GLN A 82 -10.16 -35.56 -14.63
C GLN A 82 -9.29 -34.40 -14.29
N VAL A 83 -9.66 -33.22 -14.79
CA VAL A 83 -9.04 -31.93 -14.41
C VAL A 83 -9.68 -31.40 -13.13
N TYR A 84 -8.87 -30.84 -12.25
CA TYR A 84 -9.29 -30.17 -11.02
C TYR A 84 -8.66 -28.78 -10.92
N ALA A 85 -9.39 -27.85 -10.33
CA ALA A 85 -8.83 -26.63 -9.77
C ALA A 85 -8.63 -26.85 -8.26
N ILE A 86 -7.40 -26.69 -7.77
CA ILE A 86 -7.03 -26.97 -6.38
C ILE A 86 -6.74 -25.66 -5.65
N ASN A 87 -7.36 -25.48 -4.51
CA ASN A 87 -6.91 -24.48 -3.56
C ASN A 87 -5.60 -24.94 -2.91
N ALA A 88 -4.51 -24.33 -3.29
CA ALA A 88 -3.17 -24.74 -2.85
C ALA A 88 -2.93 -24.60 -1.33
N ARG A 89 -3.75 -23.82 -0.62
CA ARG A 89 -3.64 -23.63 0.83
C ARG A 89 -4.45 -24.64 1.64
N THR A 90 -5.62 -25.02 1.14
CA THR A 90 -6.55 -25.92 1.88
C THR A 90 -6.56 -27.34 1.34
N GLY A 91 -6.03 -27.58 0.14
CA GLY A 91 -6.09 -28.87 -0.55
C GLY A 91 -7.46 -29.18 -1.15
N VAL A 92 -8.45 -28.28 -1.08
CA VAL A 92 -9.77 -28.51 -1.66
C VAL A 92 -9.68 -28.47 -3.18
N ALA A 93 -10.02 -29.59 -3.82
CA ALA A 93 -10.09 -29.73 -5.26
C ALA A 93 -11.54 -29.65 -5.74
N THR A 94 -11.75 -28.90 -6.80
CA THR A 94 -13.04 -28.79 -7.50
C THR A 94 -12.87 -29.35 -8.90
N ALA A 95 -13.69 -30.35 -9.27
CA ALA A 95 -13.65 -30.94 -10.61
C ALA A 95 -14.04 -29.90 -11.66
N VAL A 96 -13.29 -29.87 -12.76
CA VAL A 96 -13.57 -29.05 -13.94
C VAL A 96 -14.10 -29.96 -15.03
N GLY A 97 -15.40 -29.86 -15.31
CA GLY A 97 -16.06 -30.67 -16.31
C GLY A 97 -16.00 -32.20 -16.06
N THR A 98 -15.90 -32.94 -17.14
CA THR A 98 -15.80 -34.40 -17.13
C THR A 98 -14.39 -34.86 -17.57
N PRO A 99 -13.96 -36.09 -17.24
CA PRO A 99 -12.65 -36.58 -17.63
C PRO A 99 -12.37 -36.41 -19.13
N ALA A 100 -11.22 -35.80 -19.45
CA ALA A 100 -10.81 -35.53 -20.84
C ALA A 100 -10.25 -36.77 -21.58
N SER A 101 -9.79 -37.75 -20.82
CA SER A 101 -9.19 -38.98 -21.33
C SER A 101 -9.50 -40.14 -20.38
N PRO A 102 -9.53 -41.39 -20.88
CA PRO A 102 -9.50 -42.55 -20.02
C PRO A 102 -8.18 -42.60 -19.24
N THR A 103 -7.92 -43.67 -18.52
CA THR A 103 -6.72 -43.86 -17.68
C THR A 103 -5.42 -43.39 -18.36
N ILE A 104 -4.67 -42.54 -17.68
CA ILE A 104 -3.36 -42.02 -18.10
C ILE A 104 -2.32 -42.30 -17.02
N SER A 105 -1.06 -42.49 -17.41
CA SER A 105 0.06 -42.74 -16.53
C SER A 105 1.32 -42.03 -17.00
N GLY A 106 2.18 -41.66 -16.08
CA GLY A 106 3.41 -40.92 -16.37
C GLY A 106 3.12 -39.61 -17.07
N ILE A 107 2.74 -38.61 -16.33
CA ILE A 107 2.06 -37.42 -16.85
C ILE A 107 3.00 -36.21 -16.84
N GLY A 108 3.31 -35.67 -18.03
CA GLY A 108 3.74 -34.30 -18.19
C GLY A 108 2.50 -33.39 -18.37
N PHE A 109 2.35 -32.36 -17.55
CA PHE A 109 1.18 -31.50 -17.51
C PHE A 109 1.62 -30.05 -17.39
N ASP A 110 1.19 -29.20 -18.33
CA ASP A 110 1.54 -27.79 -18.32
C ASP A 110 0.57 -26.96 -19.17
N PHE A 111 0.54 -25.66 -18.92
CA PHE A 111 -0.28 -24.72 -19.67
C PHE A 111 0.50 -24.05 -20.80
N ASN A 112 -0.01 -24.14 -22.03
CA ASN A 112 0.47 -23.31 -23.11
C ASN A 112 0.01 -21.85 -22.92
N PRO A 113 0.93 -20.91 -22.64
CA PRO A 113 0.57 -19.52 -22.30
C PRO A 113 0.08 -18.70 -23.49
N THR A 114 0.36 -19.15 -24.74
CA THR A 114 -0.03 -18.39 -25.94
C THR A 114 -1.47 -18.63 -26.36
N VAL A 115 -2.05 -19.79 -26.04
CA VAL A 115 -3.39 -20.22 -26.49
C VAL A 115 -4.29 -20.66 -25.33
N ASP A 116 -3.78 -20.59 -24.10
CA ASP A 116 -4.49 -21.00 -22.89
C ASP A 116 -5.12 -22.40 -23.01
N ARG A 117 -4.28 -23.40 -23.22
CA ARG A 117 -4.66 -24.82 -23.27
C ARG A 117 -3.74 -25.63 -22.39
N ILE A 118 -4.30 -26.60 -21.69
CA ILE A 118 -3.53 -27.62 -21.00
C ILE A 118 -2.94 -28.57 -22.02
N ARG A 119 -1.65 -28.82 -21.95
CA ARG A 119 -0.95 -29.88 -22.65
C ARG A 119 -0.77 -31.06 -21.70
N VAL A 120 -1.09 -32.27 -22.18
CA VAL A 120 -0.84 -33.50 -21.47
C VAL A 120 -0.05 -34.44 -22.38
N VAL A 121 1.10 -34.85 -21.89
CA VAL A 121 1.94 -35.87 -22.54
C VAL A 121 2.13 -37.05 -21.59
N THR A 122 2.30 -38.27 -22.12
CA THR A 122 2.34 -39.47 -21.27
C THR A 122 3.49 -40.42 -21.65
N GLN A 123 3.87 -41.28 -20.71
CA GLN A 123 4.85 -42.35 -20.95
C GLN A 123 4.40 -43.34 -22.01
N THR A 124 3.10 -43.41 -22.31
CA THR A 124 2.55 -44.23 -23.39
C THR A 124 2.51 -43.48 -24.73
N ARG A 125 3.20 -42.35 -24.83
CA ARG A 125 3.34 -41.51 -26.03
C ARG A 125 2.07 -40.80 -26.47
N GLN A 126 1.04 -40.72 -25.60
CA GLN A 126 -0.13 -39.90 -25.87
C GLN A 126 0.24 -38.43 -25.74
N ASP A 127 -0.31 -37.63 -26.61
CA ASP A 127 -0.22 -36.17 -26.62
C ASP A 127 -1.61 -35.60 -26.90
N PHE A 128 -2.14 -34.79 -25.99
CA PHE A 128 -3.45 -34.18 -26.17
C PHE A 128 -3.58 -32.84 -25.43
N ARG A 129 -4.56 -32.08 -25.86
CA ARG A 129 -4.86 -30.79 -25.26
C ARG A 129 -6.25 -30.78 -24.62
N VAL A 130 -6.37 -30.04 -23.51
CA VAL A 130 -7.62 -29.91 -22.75
C VAL A 130 -7.98 -28.41 -22.62
N VAL A 131 -9.27 -28.12 -22.65
CA VAL A 131 -9.82 -26.77 -22.42
C VAL A 131 -9.86 -26.50 -20.90
N PRO A 132 -9.13 -25.50 -20.36
CA PRO A 132 -9.03 -25.30 -18.92
C PRO A 132 -10.36 -24.99 -18.23
N ASP A 133 -11.27 -24.28 -18.91
CA ASP A 133 -12.52 -23.80 -18.31
C ASP A 133 -13.61 -24.90 -18.25
N THR A 134 -13.51 -25.92 -19.10
CA THR A 134 -14.53 -26.97 -19.23
C THR A 134 -14.02 -28.37 -18.93
N GLY A 135 -12.69 -28.57 -18.81
CA GLY A 135 -12.08 -29.87 -18.68
C GLY A 135 -12.23 -30.75 -19.93
N ALA A 136 -12.84 -30.25 -21.01
CA ALA A 136 -13.11 -31.02 -22.21
C ALA A 136 -11.83 -31.29 -23.02
N LEU A 137 -11.71 -32.48 -23.58
CA LEU A 137 -10.71 -32.80 -24.57
C LEU A 137 -10.85 -31.85 -25.77
N ALA A 138 -9.82 -31.07 -26.06
CA ALA A 138 -9.80 -30.22 -27.26
C ALA A 138 -9.43 -31.04 -28.51
N VAL A 139 -8.36 -31.85 -28.42
CA VAL A 139 -7.88 -32.66 -29.51
C VAL A 139 -6.80 -33.64 -29.01
N PHE A 140 -6.70 -34.82 -29.64
CA PHE A 140 -5.48 -35.64 -29.60
C PHE A 140 -4.52 -35.12 -30.68
N ASP A 141 -3.29 -34.85 -30.28
CA ASP A 141 -2.19 -34.42 -31.16
C ASP A 141 -1.38 -35.62 -31.65
N GLY A 142 -0.28 -35.40 -32.35
CA GLY A 142 0.54 -36.50 -32.92
C GLY A 142 1.20 -37.36 -31.83
N THR A 143 1.33 -38.65 -32.09
CA THR A 143 2.04 -39.57 -31.19
C THR A 143 3.49 -39.14 -31.00
N LEU A 144 3.97 -39.10 -29.74
CA LEU A 144 5.33 -38.70 -29.44
C LEU A 144 6.36 -39.61 -30.11
N THR A 145 7.21 -39.01 -30.93
CA THR A 145 8.31 -39.68 -31.63
C THR A 145 9.47 -38.71 -31.82
N TYR A 146 10.70 -39.20 -31.79
CA TYR A 146 11.84 -38.36 -32.16
C TYR A 146 11.85 -38.07 -33.66
N ALA A 147 12.34 -36.89 -34.06
CA ALA A 147 12.51 -36.53 -35.46
C ALA A 147 13.43 -37.53 -36.18
N ALA A 148 13.18 -37.79 -37.45
CA ALA A 148 13.99 -38.76 -38.24
C ALA A 148 15.49 -38.38 -38.29
N THR A 149 15.83 -37.11 -38.15
CA THR A 149 17.20 -36.59 -38.11
C THR A 149 17.78 -36.44 -36.70
N ASP A 150 17.01 -36.79 -35.67
CA ASP A 150 17.44 -36.70 -34.29
C ASP A 150 18.42 -37.84 -33.93
N PRO A 151 19.43 -37.61 -33.09
CA PRO A 151 20.32 -38.67 -32.60
C PRO A 151 19.57 -39.84 -31.94
N ARG A 152 18.33 -39.62 -31.49
CA ARG A 152 17.46 -40.61 -30.86
C ARG A 152 16.31 -41.10 -31.78
N ALA A 153 16.41 -40.94 -33.09
CA ALA A 153 15.33 -41.23 -34.05
C ALA A 153 14.71 -42.65 -33.92
N THR A 154 15.49 -43.63 -33.45
CA THR A 154 15.03 -45.01 -33.24
C THR A 154 14.55 -45.30 -31.79
N ALA A 155 14.70 -44.36 -30.87
CA ALA A 155 14.27 -44.54 -29.48
C ALA A 155 12.76 -44.40 -29.37
N ILE A 156 12.15 -45.19 -28.48
CA ILE A 156 10.75 -45.03 -28.09
C ILE A 156 10.70 -44.08 -26.91
N PRO A 157 10.12 -42.88 -27.08
CA PRO A 157 10.06 -41.90 -25.96
C PRO A 157 9.21 -42.41 -24.78
N ASN A 158 9.68 -42.14 -23.56
CA ASN A 158 8.98 -42.39 -22.30
C ASN A 158 8.87 -41.07 -21.54
N VAL A 159 8.05 -40.13 -22.08
CA VAL A 159 7.93 -38.76 -21.59
C VAL A 159 7.08 -38.71 -20.31
N ALA A 160 7.63 -38.15 -19.24
CA ALA A 160 6.99 -38.06 -17.94
C ALA A 160 6.95 -36.62 -17.33
N GLY A 161 7.53 -35.65 -18.01
CA GLY A 161 7.52 -34.23 -17.59
C GLY A 161 7.37 -33.32 -18.80
N ALA A 162 6.66 -32.20 -18.64
CA ALA A 162 6.48 -31.19 -19.69
C ALA A 162 6.43 -29.79 -19.03
N ALA A 163 7.02 -28.81 -19.72
CA ALA A 163 6.98 -27.41 -19.29
C ALA A 163 7.09 -26.43 -20.46
N TYR A 164 6.27 -25.40 -20.47
CA TYR A 164 6.34 -24.30 -21.42
C TYR A 164 7.16 -23.13 -20.89
N THR A 165 7.93 -22.48 -21.73
CA THR A 165 8.56 -21.20 -21.40
C THR A 165 7.55 -20.06 -21.43
N ASN A 166 7.93 -18.91 -20.81
CA ASN A 166 7.12 -17.69 -20.75
C ASN A 166 5.70 -17.91 -20.18
N PRO A 167 5.53 -18.50 -18.98
CA PRO A 167 4.22 -18.77 -18.39
C PRO A 167 3.52 -17.49 -17.92
N VAL A 168 3.21 -16.61 -18.89
CA VAL A 168 2.54 -15.32 -18.70
C VAL A 168 1.34 -15.27 -19.64
N ALA A 169 0.20 -14.83 -19.13
CA ALA A 169 -1.02 -14.70 -19.91
C ALA A 169 -0.80 -13.86 -21.18
N GLY A 170 -1.19 -14.40 -22.34
CA GLY A 170 -1.05 -13.70 -23.61
C GLY A 170 0.38 -13.61 -24.13
N ALA A 171 1.27 -14.47 -23.68
CA ALA A 171 2.62 -14.59 -24.26
C ALA A 171 2.55 -14.75 -25.78
N THR A 172 3.40 -14.05 -26.51
CA THR A 172 3.44 -14.10 -27.98
C THR A 172 4.25 -15.25 -28.53
N SER A 173 5.08 -15.87 -27.70
CA SER A 173 5.92 -17.03 -28.05
C SER A 173 6.17 -17.90 -26.82
N THR A 174 6.33 -19.19 -27.06
CA THR A 174 6.70 -20.19 -26.07
C THR A 174 7.39 -21.38 -26.71
N THR A 175 8.18 -22.11 -25.93
CA THR A 175 8.78 -23.39 -26.32
C THR A 175 8.33 -24.44 -25.32
N LEU A 176 7.86 -25.60 -25.83
CA LEU A 176 7.53 -26.74 -24.98
C LEU A 176 8.77 -27.62 -24.83
N TYR A 177 9.21 -27.78 -23.58
CA TYR A 177 10.22 -28.75 -23.21
C TYR A 177 9.58 -29.98 -22.57
N VAL A 178 10.18 -31.15 -22.83
CA VAL A 178 9.74 -32.43 -22.23
C VAL A 178 10.93 -33.19 -21.66
N ILE A 179 10.67 -34.03 -20.65
CA ILE A 179 11.68 -34.93 -20.08
C ILE A 179 11.29 -36.35 -20.39
N ASP A 180 12.12 -37.02 -21.20
CA ASP A 180 12.05 -38.44 -21.50
C ASP A 180 12.90 -39.23 -20.49
N THR A 181 12.29 -40.10 -19.70
CA THR A 181 12.95 -40.88 -18.64
C THR A 181 13.78 -42.04 -19.18
N ASN A 182 13.72 -42.30 -20.47
CA ASN A 182 14.39 -43.45 -21.13
C ASN A 182 14.01 -44.81 -20.49
N GLY A 183 12.82 -44.90 -19.84
CA GLY A 183 12.38 -46.10 -19.14
C GLY A 183 13.27 -46.48 -17.94
N ALA A 184 13.98 -45.50 -17.34
CA ALA A 184 14.95 -45.67 -16.25
C ALA A 184 16.18 -46.55 -16.62
N LEU A 185 16.45 -46.76 -17.89
CA LEU A 185 17.59 -47.58 -18.39
C LEU A 185 18.86 -46.74 -18.60
N ALA A 186 18.70 -45.42 -18.70
CA ALA A 186 19.77 -44.44 -18.92
C ALA A 186 19.36 -43.09 -18.26
N PRO A 187 20.29 -42.14 -18.12
CA PRO A 187 19.93 -40.78 -17.71
C PRO A 187 18.81 -40.20 -18.57
N ALA A 188 17.87 -39.51 -17.94
CA ALA A 188 16.77 -38.86 -18.65
C ALA A 188 17.28 -37.85 -19.68
N THR A 189 16.50 -37.61 -20.71
CA THR A 189 16.81 -36.71 -21.82
C THR A 189 15.86 -35.51 -21.79
N LEU A 190 16.40 -34.30 -21.82
CA LEU A 190 15.63 -33.10 -22.14
C LEU A 190 15.49 -33.01 -23.66
N ALA A 191 14.28 -32.79 -24.13
CA ALA A 191 13.97 -32.53 -25.52
C ALA A 191 12.99 -31.38 -25.66
N THR A 192 12.91 -30.74 -26.82
CA THR A 192 11.78 -29.89 -27.19
C THR A 192 10.74 -30.69 -27.94
N GLN A 193 9.46 -30.41 -27.69
CA GLN A 193 8.38 -30.89 -28.55
C GLN A 193 8.06 -29.80 -29.58
N GLY A 194 8.39 -30.08 -30.83
CA GLY A 194 8.43 -29.07 -31.88
C GLY A 194 9.67 -28.18 -31.85
N ASN A 195 9.78 -27.30 -32.83
CA ASN A 195 10.83 -26.29 -32.95
C ASN A 195 10.32 -25.08 -33.78
N ALA A 196 11.21 -24.21 -34.27
CA ALA A 196 10.82 -23.03 -35.05
C ALA A 196 10.04 -23.36 -36.35
N THR A 197 10.17 -24.57 -36.91
CA THR A 197 9.56 -24.99 -38.18
C THR A 197 8.57 -26.13 -38.02
N VAL A 198 8.61 -26.85 -36.92
CA VAL A 198 7.76 -27.99 -36.63
C VAL A 198 6.87 -27.69 -35.43
N SER A 199 5.56 -27.72 -35.64
CA SER A 199 4.59 -27.48 -34.56
C SER A 199 4.70 -28.52 -33.44
N PRO A 200 4.60 -28.17 -32.16
CA PRO A 200 4.54 -29.14 -31.08
C PRO A 200 3.35 -30.11 -31.20
N ASN A 201 2.31 -29.73 -31.94
CA ASN A 201 1.12 -30.58 -32.15
C ASN A 201 1.38 -31.82 -33.04
N THR A 202 2.55 -31.90 -33.66
CA THR A 202 2.94 -33.11 -34.41
C THR A 202 3.44 -34.26 -33.53
N GLY A 203 3.70 -33.99 -32.21
CA GLY A 203 4.33 -34.95 -31.31
C GLY A 203 5.82 -35.17 -31.57
N THR A 204 6.43 -34.40 -32.48
CA THR A 204 7.83 -34.59 -32.88
C THR A 204 8.78 -34.01 -31.83
N LEU A 205 9.70 -34.82 -31.33
CA LEU A 205 10.69 -34.46 -30.31
C LEU A 205 12.06 -34.19 -30.96
N PHE A 206 12.76 -33.19 -30.38
CA PHE A 206 14.14 -32.83 -30.76
C PHE A 206 15.01 -32.83 -29.50
N THR A 207 16.03 -33.67 -29.48
CA THR A 207 16.95 -33.81 -28.35
C THR A 207 17.70 -32.51 -28.06
N VAL A 208 17.61 -32.02 -26.82
CA VAL A 208 18.46 -30.95 -26.29
C VAL A 208 19.73 -31.55 -25.68
N GLY A 209 19.57 -32.53 -24.78
CA GLY A 209 20.69 -33.22 -24.17
C GLY A 209 20.33 -34.08 -22.98
N SER A 210 21.33 -34.78 -22.44
CA SER A 210 21.17 -35.63 -21.27
C SER A 210 21.08 -34.78 -19.99
N THR A 211 20.19 -35.17 -19.07
CA THR A 211 20.13 -34.56 -17.72
C THR A 211 21.28 -35.04 -16.83
N GLY A 212 21.94 -36.12 -17.16
CA GLY A 212 22.93 -36.78 -16.30
C GLY A 212 22.32 -37.55 -15.13
N VAL A 213 20.98 -37.59 -15.00
CA VAL A 213 20.27 -38.21 -13.88
C VAL A 213 19.32 -39.30 -14.36
N THR A 214 19.47 -40.51 -13.83
CA THR A 214 18.52 -41.63 -14.08
C THR A 214 17.37 -41.49 -13.08
N THR A 215 16.13 -41.64 -13.56
CA THR A 215 14.93 -41.45 -12.74
C THR A 215 13.86 -42.49 -13.04
N ILE A 216 13.02 -42.75 -12.08
CA ILE A 216 11.80 -43.58 -12.17
C ILE A 216 10.56 -42.75 -11.83
N GLY A 217 9.40 -43.27 -12.24
CA GLY A 217 8.09 -42.66 -11.90
C GLY A 217 7.80 -41.40 -12.73
N ASN A 218 6.89 -40.59 -12.22
CA ASN A 218 6.55 -39.33 -12.80
C ASN A 218 7.65 -38.29 -12.49
N VAL A 219 7.91 -37.42 -13.43
CA VAL A 219 8.86 -36.32 -13.30
C VAL A 219 8.05 -35.04 -13.19
N GLY A 220 8.16 -34.37 -12.06
CA GLY A 220 7.68 -32.99 -11.96
C GLY A 220 8.62 -32.07 -12.72
N PHE A 221 8.11 -31.24 -13.62
CA PHE A 221 8.90 -30.30 -14.39
C PHE A 221 8.13 -29.03 -14.66
N ASP A 222 8.73 -27.89 -14.33
CA ASP A 222 8.11 -26.58 -14.53
C ASP A 222 9.16 -25.50 -14.79
N ILE A 223 8.77 -24.44 -15.51
CA ILE A 223 9.61 -23.29 -15.88
C ILE A 223 8.93 -22.02 -15.42
N SER A 224 9.56 -21.31 -14.50
CA SER A 224 9.05 -20.06 -13.94
C SER A 224 9.06 -18.89 -14.95
N ARG A 225 8.37 -17.79 -14.60
CA ARG A 225 8.32 -16.55 -15.42
C ARG A 225 9.69 -15.93 -15.71
N ASN A 226 10.67 -16.14 -14.85
CA ASN A 226 12.05 -15.64 -15.03
C ASN A 226 12.94 -16.64 -15.78
N GLY A 227 12.38 -17.76 -16.29
CA GLY A 227 13.10 -18.77 -17.04
C GLY A 227 13.85 -19.81 -16.19
N THR A 228 13.69 -19.82 -14.87
CA THR A 228 14.24 -20.88 -14.01
C THR A 228 13.47 -22.17 -14.24
N ALA A 229 14.15 -23.21 -14.71
CA ALA A 229 13.58 -24.52 -14.92
C ALA A 229 13.94 -25.46 -13.76
N LEU A 230 12.94 -26.08 -13.15
CA LEU A 230 13.08 -27.00 -12.03
C LEU A 230 12.46 -28.35 -12.37
N ALA A 231 13.10 -29.42 -11.93
CA ALA A 231 12.58 -30.79 -12.09
C ALA A 231 12.77 -31.62 -10.82
N THR A 232 11.85 -32.55 -10.59
CA THR A 232 12.01 -33.59 -9.56
C THR A 232 12.42 -34.90 -10.21
N PHE A 233 13.52 -35.49 -9.76
CA PHE A 233 13.96 -36.82 -10.17
C PHE A 233 13.99 -37.77 -8.98
N THR A 234 13.50 -38.98 -9.18
CA THR A 234 13.49 -40.04 -8.17
C THR A 234 14.54 -41.10 -8.49
N ASP A 235 15.48 -41.27 -7.59
CA ASP A 235 16.54 -42.26 -7.71
C ASP A 235 15.94 -43.69 -7.74
N PRO A 236 16.26 -44.52 -8.73
CA PRO A 236 15.66 -45.84 -8.88
C PRO A 236 16.04 -46.83 -7.76
N THR A 237 17.20 -46.62 -7.10
CA THR A 237 17.71 -47.50 -6.07
C THR A 237 17.19 -47.12 -4.68
N THR A 238 17.32 -45.84 -4.34
CA THR A 238 16.98 -45.32 -2.99
C THR A 238 15.54 -44.90 -2.88
N ARG A 239 14.82 -44.70 -3.98
CA ARG A 239 13.46 -44.16 -4.05
C ARG A 239 13.36 -42.73 -3.49
N GLN A 240 14.49 -42.05 -3.30
CA GLN A 240 14.55 -40.69 -2.86
C GLN A 240 14.31 -39.72 -4.02
N THR A 241 13.30 -38.88 -3.90
CA THR A 241 13.08 -37.78 -4.84
C THR A 241 13.90 -36.57 -4.44
N SER A 242 14.51 -35.91 -5.41
CA SER A 242 15.33 -34.72 -5.23
C SER A 242 14.94 -33.65 -6.24
N LEU A 243 15.11 -32.39 -5.86
CA LEU A 243 14.89 -31.21 -6.70
C LEU A 243 16.18 -30.83 -7.43
N TYR A 244 16.07 -30.53 -8.71
CA TYR A 244 17.17 -30.13 -9.60
C TYR A 244 16.79 -28.84 -10.34
N SER A 245 17.77 -28.04 -10.67
CA SER A 245 17.67 -27.06 -11.76
C SER A 245 18.07 -27.71 -13.07
N VAL A 246 17.40 -27.34 -14.16
CA VAL A 246 17.64 -27.91 -15.51
C VAL A 246 18.12 -26.80 -16.44
N ASN A 247 19.24 -27.01 -17.10
CA ASN A 247 19.74 -26.07 -18.11
C ASN A 247 19.02 -26.35 -19.45
N LEU A 248 18.17 -25.41 -19.86
CA LEU A 248 17.34 -25.58 -21.08
C LEU A 248 18.14 -25.56 -22.40
N THR A 249 19.43 -25.18 -22.38
CA THR A 249 20.30 -25.15 -23.55
C THR A 249 21.08 -26.45 -23.71
N THR A 250 21.48 -27.08 -22.59
CA THR A 250 22.33 -28.27 -22.59
C THR A 250 21.63 -29.55 -22.14
N GLY A 251 20.48 -29.44 -21.52
CA GLY A 251 19.76 -30.54 -20.87
C GLY A 251 20.27 -30.90 -19.48
N ALA A 252 21.47 -30.45 -19.08
CA ALA A 252 22.11 -30.86 -17.83
C ALA A 252 21.29 -30.44 -16.59
N ALA A 253 21.12 -31.40 -15.67
CA ALA A 253 20.47 -31.13 -14.37
C ALA A 253 21.51 -31.01 -13.26
N THR A 254 21.30 -30.00 -12.38
CA THR A 254 22.15 -29.75 -11.21
C THR A 254 21.32 -29.94 -9.94
N LEU A 255 21.79 -30.80 -9.02
CA LEU A 255 21.13 -31.08 -7.77
C LEU A 255 21.03 -29.82 -6.90
N ILE A 256 19.82 -29.48 -6.47
CA ILE A 256 19.56 -28.45 -5.45
C ILE A 256 19.51 -29.11 -4.07
N GLY A 257 18.72 -30.18 -3.90
CA GLY A 257 18.64 -30.91 -2.66
C GLY A 257 17.56 -32.00 -2.67
N LYS A 258 17.60 -32.83 -1.61
CA LYS A 258 16.60 -33.89 -1.42
C LYS A 258 15.29 -33.29 -0.91
N LEU A 259 14.17 -33.78 -1.42
CA LEU A 259 12.85 -33.51 -0.86
C LEU A 259 12.63 -34.30 0.44
N ALA A 260 11.75 -33.81 1.30
CA ALA A 260 11.54 -34.37 2.65
C ALA A 260 10.97 -35.80 2.61
N GLY A 261 11.52 -36.67 3.42
CA GLY A 261 11.08 -38.05 3.57
C GLY A 261 11.47 -38.93 2.39
N SER A 262 11.23 -40.24 2.51
CA SER A 262 11.46 -41.24 1.45
C SER A 262 10.14 -41.49 0.71
N LYS A 263 9.58 -40.45 0.08
CA LYS A 263 8.33 -40.50 -0.67
C LYS A 263 8.57 -40.18 -2.14
N LEU A 264 7.70 -40.72 -2.99
CA LEU A 264 7.64 -40.31 -4.39
C LEU A 264 6.92 -38.98 -4.50
N TYR A 265 7.54 -38.03 -5.17
CA TYR A 265 6.95 -36.74 -5.51
C TYR A 265 6.63 -36.71 -7.00
N GLU A 266 5.38 -36.38 -7.32
CA GLU A 266 4.83 -36.38 -8.65
C GLU A 266 4.29 -35.01 -9.01
N GLY A 267 4.48 -34.55 -10.24
CA GLY A 267 4.15 -33.19 -10.64
C GLY A 267 5.00 -32.16 -9.92
N LEU A 268 5.16 -31.03 -10.52
CA LEU A 268 5.84 -29.85 -9.96
C LEU A 268 5.14 -28.60 -10.48
N ALA A 269 4.87 -27.66 -9.60
CA ALA A 269 4.42 -26.32 -9.98
C ALA A 269 5.20 -25.27 -9.19
N ILE A 270 5.72 -24.28 -9.88
CA ILE A 270 6.41 -23.14 -9.28
C ILE A 270 5.37 -22.06 -8.96
N ALA A 271 5.08 -21.88 -7.68
CA ALA A 271 4.13 -20.89 -7.24
C ALA A 271 4.72 -19.48 -7.39
N LEU A 272 3.84 -18.51 -7.63
CA LEU A 272 4.22 -17.10 -7.53
C LEU A 272 4.51 -16.72 -6.08
N ASP A 273 5.36 -15.74 -5.90
CA ASP A 273 5.61 -15.14 -4.60
C ASP A 273 4.30 -14.65 -3.97
N SER A 274 4.18 -14.74 -2.65
CA SER A 274 3.02 -14.23 -1.93
C SER A 274 2.91 -12.71 -2.10
N PHE A 275 1.69 -12.16 -2.12
CA PHE A 275 1.51 -10.72 -2.17
C PHE A 275 2.13 -10.03 -0.96
N ALA A 276 2.14 -10.68 0.20
CA ALA A 276 2.84 -10.18 1.39
C ALA A 276 4.34 -9.98 1.15
N SER A 277 4.99 -10.89 0.43
CA SER A 277 6.43 -10.80 0.12
C SER A 277 6.78 -9.75 -0.93
N MET A 278 5.80 -9.29 -1.71
CA MET A 278 5.95 -8.20 -2.69
C MET A 278 5.96 -6.82 -2.02
N GLY A 279 5.51 -6.72 -0.77
CA GLY A 279 5.48 -5.47 -0.01
C GLY A 279 6.88 -5.05 0.42
N ALA A 280 7.27 -3.81 0.11
CA ALA A 280 8.52 -3.19 0.54
C ALA A 280 8.41 -2.64 1.98
N THR A 281 7.20 -2.46 2.50
CA THR A 281 6.92 -1.98 3.87
C THR A 281 6.01 -2.93 4.61
N ALA A 282 5.97 -2.83 5.95
CA ALA A 282 5.08 -3.63 6.78
C ALA A 282 3.59 -3.41 6.42
N ASN A 283 3.22 -2.18 6.04
CA ASN A 283 1.86 -1.85 5.62
C ASN A 283 1.48 -2.51 4.30
N GLN A 284 2.37 -2.47 3.31
CA GLN A 284 2.18 -3.16 2.02
C GLN A 284 2.11 -4.68 2.22
N ALA A 285 2.99 -5.23 3.06
CA ALA A 285 2.97 -6.65 3.38
C ALA A 285 1.67 -7.07 4.09
N ALA A 286 1.12 -6.22 4.97
CA ALA A 286 -0.17 -6.48 5.63
C ALA A 286 -1.34 -6.52 4.63
N VAL A 287 -1.37 -5.60 3.66
CA VAL A 287 -2.34 -5.63 2.55
C VAL A 287 -2.18 -6.89 1.72
N GLY A 288 -0.95 -7.22 1.33
CA GLY A 288 -0.63 -8.43 0.58
C GLY A 288 -1.07 -9.70 1.30
N ALA A 289 -0.83 -9.79 2.61
CA ALA A 289 -1.23 -10.92 3.43
C ALA A 289 -2.76 -11.14 3.45
N GLN A 290 -3.55 -10.06 3.38
CA GLN A 290 -5.00 -10.18 3.25
C GLN A 290 -5.41 -10.75 1.90
N ILE A 291 -4.77 -10.30 0.82
CA ILE A 291 -5.03 -10.84 -0.53
C ILE A 291 -4.61 -12.32 -0.60
N ASP A 292 -3.51 -12.70 0.04
CA ASP A 292 -3.04 -14.10 0.13
C ASP A 292 -4.01 -15.02 0.90
N MET A 293 -4.94 -14.46 1.68
CA MET A 293 -6.01 -15.25 2.34
C MET A 293 -7.11 -15.69 1.38
N PHE A 294 -7.13 -15.20 0.17
CA PHE A 294 -8.09 -15.63 -0.85
C PHE A 294 -7.97 -17.14 -1.12
N THR A 295 -9.08 -17.85 -1.02
CA THR A 295 -9.09 -19.32 -1.08
C THR A 295 -9.89 -19.90 -2.26
N GLY A 296 -10.43 -19.06 -3.13
CA GLY A 296 -11.25 -19.48 -4.28
C GLY A 296 -10.53 -19.31 -5.61
N VAL A 297 -11.21 -19.71 -6.69
CA VAL A 297 -10.85 -19.26 -8.04
C VAL A 297 -11.32 -17.81 -8.18
N PRO A 298 -10.42 -16.85 -8.44
CA PRO A 298 -10.82 -15.47 -8.52
C PRO A 298 -11.68 -15.23 -9.77
N THR A 299 -12.79 -14.52 -9.60
CA THR A 299 -13.72 -14.15 -10.67
C THR A 299 -14.05 -12.67 -10.64
N GLY A 300 -14.53 -12.13 -11.75
CA GLY A 300 -14.99 -10.74 -11.83
C GLY A 300 -13.92 -9.73 -11.41
N ASP A 301 -14.27 -8.81 -10.51
CA ASP A 301 -13.37 -7.76 -10.01
C ASP A 301 -12.20 -8.28 -9.19
N THR A 302 -12.42 -9.35 -8.43
CA THR A 302 -11.35 -10.00 -7.65
C THR A 302 -10.28 -10.56 -8.59
N ALA A 303 -10.68 -11.19 -9.69
CA ALA A 303 -9.73 -11.67 -10.69
C ALA A 303 -8.97 -10.53 -11.35
N ARG A 304 -9.66 -9.43 -11.69
CA ARG A 304 -9.00 -8.24 -12.28
C ARG A 304 -7.99 -7.62 -11.33
N LEU A 305 -8.32 -7.52 -10.04
CA LEU A 305 -7.41 -7.00 -9.02
C LEU A 305 -6.16 -7.88 -8.87
N ILE A 306 -6.36 -9.19 -8.65
CA ILE A 306 -5.27 -10.16 -8.44
C ILE A 306 -4.37 -10.22 -9.68
N ASN A 307 -4.96 -10.42 -10.88
CA ASN A 307 -4.20 -10.48 -12.13
C ASN A 307 -3.53 -9.14 -12.47
N GLY A 308 -4.17 -8.03 -12.09
CA GLY A 308 -3.58 -6.69 -12.23
C GLY A 308 -2.28 -6.55 -11.45
N ILE A 309 -2.23 -6.97 -10.19
CA ILE A 309 -0.99 -6.96 -9.41
C ILE A 309 0.05 -7.90 -10.02
N ASP A 310 -0.35 -9.13 -10.38
CA ASP A 310 0.56 -10.11 -10.95
C ASP A 310 1.14 -9.70 -12.31
N SER A 311 0.41 -8.92 -13.11
CA SER A 311 0.89 -8.40 -14.40
C SER A 311 2.05 -7.41 -14.29
N LEU A 312 2.25 -6.83 -13.11
CA LEU A 312 3.30 -5.83 -12.85
C LEU A 312 4.67 -6.45 -12.50
N TYR A 313 4.80 -7.78 -12.52
CA TYR A 313 5.98 -8.51 -12.06
C TYR A 313 7.30 -8.06 -12.74
N ALA A 314 7.24 -7.64 -14.02
CA ALA A 314 8.42 -7.22 -14.78
C ALA A 314 8.91 -5.79 -14.44
N THR A 315 8.13 -5.02 -13.68
CA THR A 315 8.46 -3.64 -13.32
C THR A 315 8.85 -3.56 -11.85
N PRO A 316 10.12 -3.32 -11.51
CA PRO A 316 10.57 -3.26 -10.12
C PRO A 316 9.74 -2.26 -9.29
N GLY A 317 9.26 -2.71 -8.13
CA GLY A 317 8.49 -1.89 -7.19
C GLY A 317 7.03 -1.62 -7.59
N ALA A 318 6.59 -1.96 -8.79
CA ALA A 318 5.22 -1.68 -9.24
C ALA A 318 4.16 -2.48 -8.47
N GLN A 319 4.46 -3.73 -8.11
CA GLN A 319 3.58 -4.55 -7.28
C GLN A 319 3.43 -3.96 -5.87
N ALA A 320 4.53 -3.53 -5.24
CA ALA A 320 4.50 -2.83 -3.96
C ALA A 320 3.70 -1.52 -4.03
N ALA A 321 3.84 -0.76 -5.12
CA ALA A 321 3.05 0.45 -5.36
C ALA A 321 1.54 0.16 -5.53
N ALA A 322 1.18 -0.96 -6.17
CA ALA A 322 -0.20 -1.42 -6.26
C ALA A 322 -0.78 -1.76 -4.87
N LEU A 323 -0.01 -2.45 -4.02
CA LEU A 323 -0.41 -2.74 -2.64
C LEU A 323 -0.60 -1.45 -1.81
N SER A 324 0.23 -0.40 -2.04
CA SER A 324 0.01 0.91 -1.40
C SER A 324 -1.33 1.52 -1.80
N GLN A 325 -1.74 1.43 -3.07
CA GLN A 325 -3.03 1.96 -3.53
C GLN A 325 -4.23 1.20 -2.93
N LEU A 326 -4.04 -0.05 -2.53
CA LEU A 326 -5.06 -0.88 -1.87
C LEU A 326 -5.11 -0.65 -0.35
N SER A 327 -4.14 0.06 0.22
CA SER A 327 -4.06 0.34 1.66
C SER A 327 -4.98 1.50 2.06
N PRO A 328 -5.32 1.63 3.36
CA PRO A 328 -6.02 2.79 3.89
C PRO A 328 -5.11 4.02 4.09
N GLY A 329 -3.89 4.02 3.54
CA GLY A 329 -2.90 5.10 3.73
C GLY A 329 -3.40 6.49 3.34
N ALA A 330 -4.33 6.57 2.39
CA ALA A 330 -5.04 7.79 2.03
C ALA A 330 -5.76 8.46 3.21
N TYR A 331 -6.26 7.66 4.14
CA TYR A 331 -7.05 8.12 5.27
C TYR A 331 -6.22 8.44 6.51
N SER A 332 -4.91 8.20 6.46
CA SER A 332 -3.99 8.46 7.56
C SER A 332 -3.83 9.95 7.90
N SER A 333 -4.18 10.84 6.96
CA SER A 333 -4.10 12.30 7.15
C SER A 333 -5.39 12.93 7.71
N LEU A 334 -6.50 12.19 7.82
CA LEU A 334 -7.78 12.75 8.25
C LEU A 334 -7.71 13.38 9.64
N PRO A 335 -7.10 12.75 10.68
CA PRO A 335 -6.97 13.38 11.98
C PRO A 335 -6.11 14.65 11.97
N ASP A 336 -5.02 14.66 11.17
CA ASP A 336 -4.16 15.84 11.08
C ASP A 336 -4.85 17.01 10.37
N LEU A 337 -5.61 16.73 9.30
CA LEU A 337 -6.43 17.73 8.61
C LEU A 337 -7.56 18.26 9.53
N SER A 338 -8.13 17.42 10.38
CA SER A 338 -9.14 17.82 11.38
C SER A 338 -8.57 18.81 12.40
N LEU A 339 -7.28 18.73 12.74
CA LEU A 339 -6.61 19.68 13.65
C LEU A 339 -6.44 21.07 13.04
N ASN A 340 -6.50 21.23 11.69
CA ASN A 340 -6.41 22.54 11.06
C ASN A 340 -7.56 23.48 11.48
N ALA A 341 -8.78 22.96 11.58
CA ALA A 341 -9.93 23.75 12.05
C ALA A 341 -9.74 24.27 13.49
N VAL A 342 -9.08 23.46 14.35
CA VAL A 342 -8.71 23.89 15.71
C VAL A 342 -7.65 24.99 15.67
N GLU A 343 -6.64 24.87 14.81
CA GLU A 343 -5.59 25.90 14.68
C GLU A 343 -6.12 27.23 14.18
N VAL A 344 -7.08 27.20 13.25
CA VAL A 344 -7.77 28.39 12.78
C VAL A 344 -8.52 29.07 13.94
N SER A 345 -9.26 28.28 14.72
CA SER A 345 -9.97 28.79 15.89
C SER A 345 -9.02 29.38 16.93
N GLU A 346 -7.98 28.62 17.33
CA GLU A 346 -6.96 29.04 18.31
C GLU A 346 -6.29 30.37 17.91
N THR A 347 -5.76 30.41 16.68
CA THR A 347 -5.00 31.57 16.20
C THR A 347 -5.86 32.84 16.20
N ASN A 348 -7.10 32.74 15.73
CA ASN A 348 -7.98 33.90 15.63
C ASN A 348 -8.50 34.35 17.00
N VAL A 349 -8.88 33.40 17.86
CA VAL A 349 -9.36 33.69 19.21
C VAL A 349 -8.26 34.30 20.08
N LEU A 350 -7.05 33.75 20.09
CA LEU A 350 -5.93 34.29 20.86
C LEU A 350 -5.47 35.66 20.35
N ARG A 351 -5.51 35.88 19.04
CA ARG A 351 -5.25 37.20 18.46
C ARG A 351 -6.28 38.20 18.92
N TYR A 352 -7.55 37.85 18.88
CA TYR A 352 -8.63 38.72 19.30
C TYR A 352 -8.55 39.00 20.82
N ALA A 353 -8.28 38.00 21.66
CA ALA A 353 -8.07 38.18 23.08
C ALA A 353 -6.93 39.19 23.38
N ARG A 354 -5.86 39.14 22.59
CA ARG A 354 -4.77 40.13 22.69
C ARG A 354 -5.20 41.54 22.30
N ASP A 355 -5.97 41.68 21.22
CA ASP A 355 -6.48 42.99 20.80
C ASP A 355 -7.40 43.61 21.86
N LEU A 356 -8.15 42.79 22.61
CA LEU A 356 -8.92 43.25 23.78
C LEU A 356 -8.03 43.82 24.87
N ARG A 357 -6.81 43.27 25.10
CA ARG A 357 -5.86 43.79 26.12
C ARG A 357 -5.17 45.07 25.65
N GLY A 358 -4.77 45.14 24.37
CA GLY A 358 -4.05 46.28 23.79
C GLY A 358 -4.82 47.60 23.79
N GLN A 359 -6.13 47.56 23.77
CA GLN A 359 -6.98 48.75 23.79
C GLN A 359 -6.88 49.63 25.07
N LYS A 360 -6.14 49.15 26.07
CA LYS A 360 -5.85 49.92 27.28
C LYS A 360 -4.76 50.97 27.12
N THR A 361 -3.80 50.71 26.24
CA THR A 361 -2.62 51.57 26.05
C THR A 361 -2.88 52.75 25.12
N MET A 362 -4.03 52.72 24.42
CA MET A 362 -4.35 53.72 23.40
C MET A 362 -5.21 54.88 23.84
N ALA A 363 -5.71 54.90 25.06
CA ALA A 363 -6.36 56.05 25.60
C ALA A 363 -5.29 56.99 26.15
N ASP A 364 -5.04 58.07 25.43
CA ASP A 364 -4.30 59.28 25.76
C ASP A 364 -4.34 59.59 27.27
N GLY A 365 -3.51 58.93 28.11
CA GLY A 365 -3.37 59.21 29.55
C GLY A 365 -4.65 59.29 30.42
N THR A 366 -5.80 59.24 29.82
CA THR A 366 -7.09 59.15 30.48
C THR A 366 -7.47 57.70 30.64
N THR A 367 -7.57 57.25 31.88
CA THR A 367 -8.27 56.03 32.24
C THR A 367 -9.61 56.03 31.51
N ALA A 368 -9.76 55.20 30.46
CA ALA A 368 -11.06 54.97 29.89
C ALA A 368 -11.90 54.34 31.01
N THR A 369 -12.71 55.15 31.63
CA THR A 369 -13.72 54.71 32.57
C THR A 369 -14.67 53.83 31.78
N LEU A 370 -15.00 52.68 32.33
CA LEU A 370 -15.92 51.67 31.76
C LEU A 370 -17.34 52.18 31.48
N ASP A 371 -17.54 53.49 31.51
CA ASP A 371 -18.87 54.06 31.74
C ASP A 371 -19.73 54.23 30.50
N ASP A 372 -19.23 54.26 29.27
CA ASP A 372 -20.19 54.59 28.19
C ASP A 372 -20.09 53.92 26.85
N ALA A 373 -19.06 53.20 26.48
CA ALA A 373 -19.08 52.44 25.24
C ALA A 373 -18.00 51.35 25.25
N GLY A 374 -18.39 50.11 25.02
CA GLY A 374 -17.44 49.06 24.76
C GLY A 374 -17.38 47.88 25.76
N ARG A 375 -18.44 47.69 26.53
CA ARG A 375 -18.59 46.45 27.33
C ARG A 375 -18.88 45.23 26.49
N VAL A 376 -19.51 45.40 25.33
CA VAL A 376 -19.81 44.37 24.38
C VAL A 376 -18.99 44.57 23.11
N GLY A 377 -18.30 43.54 22.66
CA GLY A 377 -17.58 43.52 21.41
C GLY A 377 -18.13 42.45 20.49
N ALA A 378 -18.12 42.72 19.19
CA ALA A 378 -18.38 41.74 18.15
C ALA A 378 -17.22 41.74 17.15
N TRP A 379 -16.85 40.58 16.68
CA TRP A 379 -15.79 40.44 15.70
C TRP A 379 -16.13 39.41 14.66
N LEU A 380 -15.59 39.56 13.46
CA LEU A 380 -15.72 38.64 12.34
C LEU A 380 -14.39 38.60 11.59
N VAL A 381 -13.96 37.40 11.23
CA VAL A 381 -12.77 37.18 10.41
C VAL A 381 -13.06 36.13 9.35
N GLY A 382 -12.41 36.26 8.21
CA GLY A 382 -12.39 35.27 7.14
C GLY A 382 -10.98 35.11 6.60
N GLY A 383 -10.67 33.94 6.09
CA GLY A 383 -9.35 33.69 5.58
C GLY A 383 -9.24 32.41 4.74
N ALA A 384 -8.02 32.18 4.30
CA ALA A 384 -7.64 30.96 3.59
C ALA A 384 -6.33 30.40 4.15
N ARG A 385 -6.22 29.08 4.16
CA ARG A 385 -5.04 28.34 4.59
C ARG A 385 -4.64 27.36 3.52
N PHE A 386 -3.36 27.37 3.15
CA PHE A 386 -2.77 26.48 2.15
C PHE A 386 -1.77 25.57 2.83
N GLY A 387 -1.97 24.26 2.69
CA GLY A 387 -1.15 23.22 3.29
C GLY A 387 -0.39 22.40 2.27
N HIS A 388 0.80 21.96 2.63
CA HIS A 388 1.59 21.01 1.87
C HIS A 388 2.24 20.00 2.82
N PHE A 389 2.05 18.71 2.51
CA PHE A 389 2.68 17.59 3.21
C PHE A 389 3.63 16.88 2.26
N SER A 390 4.84 16.59 2.70
CA SER A 390 5.82 15.79 1.96
C SER A 390 5.41 14.33 1.92
N ALA A 391 5.77 13.64 0.84
CA ALA A 391 5.61 12.19 0.76
C ALA A 391 6.58 11.47 1.69
N ASP A 392 6.15 10.36 2.26
CA ASP A 392 6.98 9.36 2.92
C ASP A 392 6.58 7.97 2.39
N VAL A 393 7.26 6.92 2.79
CA VAL A 393 7.10 5.55 2.27
C VAL A 393 5.64 5.07 2.32
N ASP A 394 4.93 5.37 3.41
CA ASP A 394 3.52 4.98 3.63
C ASP A 394 2.56 6.18 3.65
N ARG A 395 3.05 7.39 3.37
CA ARG A 395 2.25 8.61 3.30
C ARG A 395 2.41 9.26 1.92
N PRO A 396 1.33 9.38 1.13
CA PRO A 396 1.39 10.12 -0.11
C PRO A 396 1.63 11.62 0.14
N ARG A 397 2.21 12.33 -0.84
CA ARG A 397 2.24 13.79 -0.82
C ARG A 397 0.80 14.30 -0.79
N ALA A 398 0.53 15.32 0.01
CA ALA A 398 -0.78 15.95 0.05
C ALA A 398 -0.66 17.48 -0.06
N THR A 399 -1.69 18.10 -0.65
CA THR A 399 -1.94 19.53 -0.58
C THR A 399 -3.32 19.74 0.00
N SER A 400 -3.51 20.81 0.75
CA SER A 400 -4.82 21.19 1.28
C SER A 400 -5.07 22.68 1.07
N ASP A 401 -6.25 23.01 0.57
CA ASP A 401 -6.76 24.36 0.41
C ASP A 401 -7.97 24.49 1.33
N GLU A 402 -7.94 25.45 2.27
CA GLU A 402 -8.99 25.67 3.27
C GLU A 402 -9.45 27.12 3.18
N VAL A 403 -10.76 27.33 3.21
CA VAL A 403 -11.37 28.62 3.43
C VAL A 403 -12.16 28.59 4.72
N HIS A 404 -12.13 29.68 5.50
CA HIS A 404 -12.82 29.75 6.76
C HIS A 404 -13.44 31.12 7.03
N VAL A 405 -14.50 31.09 7.84
CA VAL A 405 -15.14 32.27 8.43
C VAL A 405 -15.47 31.95 9.88
N LEU A 406 -15.15 32.87 10.77
CA LEU A 406 -15.53 32.76 12.19
C LEU A 406 -15.76 34.13 12.78
N GLY A 407 -16.60 34.18 13.80
CA GLY A 407 -16.91 35.40 14.53
C GLY A 407 -17.27 35.11 15.98
N GLY A 408 -17.31 36.15 16.77
CA GLY A 408 -17.62 36.01 18.18
C GLY A 408 -18.16 37.29 18.81
N LEU A 409 -18.66 37.09 20.02
CA LEU A 409 -19.15 38.16 20.91
C LEU A 409 -18.41 38.06 22.22
N ASP A 410 -18.04 39.21 22.81
CA ASP A 410 -17.41 39.28 24.12
C ASP A 410 -18.08 40.28 25.03
N PHE A 411 -17.91 40.02 26.31
CA PHE A 411 -18.33 40.92 27.38
C PHE A 411 -17.14 41.25 28.29
N ARG A 412 -16.85 42.52 28.41
CA ARG A 412 -15.80 43.06 29.26
C ARG A 412 -16.41 43.49 30.57
N PHE A 413 -16.04 42.83 31.67
CA PHE A 413 -16.54 43.16 33.02
C PHE A 413 -15.50 43.87 33.92
N ALA A 414 -14.25 43.91 33.47
CA ALA A 414 -13.20 44.75 34.06
C ALA A 414 -12.26 45.25 32.95
N PRO A 415 -11.51 46.34 33.14
CA PRO A 415 -10.64 46.91 32.12
C PRO A 415 -9.64 45.92 31.50
N ALA A 416 -9.32 44.86 32.22
CA ALA A 416 -8.34 43.85 31.84
C ALA A 416 -8.91 42.45 31.73
N THR A 417 -10.23 42.29 31.78
CA THR A 417 -10.84 40.97 31.85
C THR A 417 -12.10 40.91 30.98
N ALA A 418 -12.12 39.97 30.08
CA ALA A 418 -13.25 39.70 29.18
C ALA A 418 -13.46 38.20 29.03
N ILE A 419 -14.71 37.84 28.76
CA ILE A 419 -15.10 36.50 28.32
C ILE A 419 -15.90 36.62 27.04
N GLY A 420 -15.87 35.59 26.21
CA GLY A 420 -16.62 35.60 24.96
C GLY A 420 -16.95 34.19 24.47
N VAL A 421 -17.79 34.19 23.45
CA VAL A 421 -18.18 33.02 22.71
C VAL A 421 -17.79 33.23 21.24
N PHE A 422 -17.53 32.16 20.54
CA PHE A 422 -17.24 32.22 19.11
C PHE A 422 -17.83 31.03 18.39
N GLY A 423 -17.99 31.15 17.06
CA GLY A 423 -18.37 30.08 16.17
C GLY A 423 -17.91 30.36 14.76
N GLY A 424 -17.81 29.33 13.97
CA GLY A 424 -17.32 29.46 12.62
C GLY A 424 -17.48 28.20 11.80
N TYR A 425 -17.13 28.32 10.53
CA TYR A 425 -17.18 27.28 9.54
C TYR A 425 -15.89 27.27 8.73
N SER A 426 -15.42 26.08 8.36
CA SER A 426 -14.35 25.92 7.36
C SER A 426 -14.70 24.84 6.35
N ASP A 427 -14.19 25.02 5.12
CA ASP A 427 -14.27 24.08 4.01
C ASP A 427 -12.85 23.83 3.52
N THR A 428 -12.45 22.55 3.51
CA THR A 428 -11.09 22.12 3.19
C THR A 428 -11.13 21.10 2.05
N ASP A 429 -10.44 21.38 0.96
CA ASP A 429 -10.14 20.44 -0.12
C ASP A 429 -8.71 19.92 0.04
N ALA A 430 -8.54 18.62 0.27
CA ALA A 430 -7.24 17.97 0.31
C ALA A 430 -7.09 17.00 -0.86
N ARG A 431 -5.92 17.06 -1.53
CA ARG A 431 -5.56 16.20 -2.67
C ARG A 431 -4.27 15.46 -2.39
N LEU A 432 -4.30 14.15 -2.61
CA LEU A 432 -3.15 13.28 -2.40
C LEU A 432 -2.57 12.80 -3.74
N SER A 433 -1.23 12.79 -3.85
CA SER A 433 -0.48 12.40 -5.06
C SER A 433 0.55 11.31 -4.70
N PRO A 434 0.79 10.30 -5.53
CA PRO A 434 0.24 10.07 -6.87
C PRO A 434 -1.13 9.38 -6.78
N GLY A 435 -2.01 9.78 -7.66
CA GLY A 435 -3.37 9.27 -7.73
C GLY A 435 -4.36 10.33 -7.26
N SER A 436 -5.41 10.53 -7.99
CA SER A 436 -6.42 11.56 -7.77
C SER A 436 -7.31 11.27 -6.54
N GLN A 437 -6.70 11.05 -5.37
CA GLN A 437 -7.44 10.96 -4.12
C GLN A 437 -7.84 12.36 -3.67
N GLN A 438 -9.08 12.51 -3.32
CA GLN A 438 -9.66 13.75 -2.86
C GLN A 438 -10.39 13.53 -1.55
N SER A 439 -10.11 14.40 -0.57
CA SER A 439 -10.80 14.44 0.72
C SER A 439 -11.34 15.84 0.90
N LYS A 440 -12.65 15.96 1.07
CA LYS A 440 -13.31 17.22 1.39
C LYS A 440 -13.76 17.18 2.83
N LEU A 441 -13.44 18.21 3.59
CA LEU A 441 -13.84 18.36 4.97
C LEU A 441 -14.62 19.65 5.15
N LYS A 442 -15.83 19.56 5.66
CA LYS A 442 -16.60 20.65 6.20
C LYS A 442 -16.54 20.61 7.72
N SER A 443 -16.20 21.71 8.35
CA SER A 443 -16.10 21.80 9.79
C SER A 443 -16.99 22.92 10.32
N LEU A 444 -17.86 22.58 11.25
CA LEU A 444 -18.64 23.55 12.02
C LEU A 444 -18.09 23.56 13.44
N PHE A 445 -17.68 24.73 13.92
CA PHE A 445 -17.06 24.81 15.24
C PHE A 445 -17.59 25.97 16.08
N GLY A 446 -17.51 25.80 17.40
CA GLY A 446 -17.88 26.82 18.35
C GLY A 446 -17.17 26.65 19.69
N GLY A 447 -17.11 27.71 20.47
CA GLY A 447 -16.38 27.64 21.72
C GLY A 447 -16.54 28.90 22.57
N VAL A 448 -15.75 28.89 23.63
CA VAL A 448 -15.67 29.99 24.61
C VAL A 448 -14.22 30.43 24.75
N TYR A 449 -14.02 31.67 25.11
CA TYR A 449 -12.69 32.21 25.44
C TYR A 449 -12.73 33.23 26.55
N GLY A 450 -11.58 33.44 27.16
CA GLY A 450 -11.43 34.47 28.18
C GLY A 450 -10.02 35.02 28.19
N THR A 451 -9.87 36.26 28.59
CA THR A 451 -8.59 36.96 28.79
C THR A 451 -8.59 37.73 30.08
N ALA A 452 -7.46 37.73 30.77
CA ALA A 452 -7.21 38.56 31.94
C ALA A 452 -5.76 39.05 31.95
N SER A 453 -5.53 40.30 32.40
CA SER A 453 -4.17 40.83 32.56
C SER A 453 -4.01 41.61 33.86
N VAL A 454 -2.80 41.53 34.43
CA VAL A 454 -2.38 42.26 35.62
C VAL A 454 -0.99 42.83 35.38
N GLY A 455 -0.86 44.16 35.30
CA GLY A 455 0.38 44.78 34.85
C GLY A 455 0.78 44.30 33.44
N PRO A 456 2.04 43.93 33.23
CA PRO A 456 2.47 43.38 31.95
C PRO A 456 2.07 41.93 31.71
N ALA A 457 1.71 41.20 32.77
CA ALA A 457 1.38 39.77 32.65
C ALA A 457 -0.07 39.54 32.21
N TYR A 458 -0.29 38.51 31.41
CA TYR A 458 -1.61 38.10 30.96
C TYR A 458 -1.79 36.59 30.95
N VAL A 459 -3.05 36.17 30.92
CA VAL A 459 -3.49 34.81 30.68
C VAL A 459 -4.68 34.84 29.72
N ASP A 460 -4.62 34.08 28.66
CA ASP A 460 -5.74 33.76 27.76
C ASP A 460 -6.06 32.30 27.91
N ALA A 461 -7.33 31.95 27.86
CA ALA A 461 -7.80 30.56 27.81
C ALA A 461 -8.95 30.42 26.81
N TRP A 462 -9.07 29.26 26.21
CA TRP A 462 -10.15 28.97 25.29
C TRP A 462 -10.48 27.48 25.27
N GLY A 463 -11.68 27.15 24.81
CA GLY A 463 -12.12 25.78 24.56
C GLY A 463 -13.09 25.74 23.41
N SER A 464 -13.03 24.70 22.60
CA SER A 464 -13.88 24.54 21.42
C SER A 464 -14.33 23.10 21.21
N TYR A 465 -15.46 23.01 20.53
CA TYR A 465 -15.98 21.79 19.92
C TYR A 465 -16.08 22.01 18.43
N THR A 466 -15.68 21.00 17.63
CA THR A 466 -15.75 21.00 16.18
C THR A 466 -16.46 19.73 15.73
N ASP A 467 -17.47 19.89 14.91
CA ASP A 467 -18.13 18.82 14.17
C ASP A 467 -17.49 18.72 12.78
N LEU A 468 -17.24 17.49 12.34
CA LEU A 468 -16.54 17.18 11.10
C LEU A 468 -17.44 16.38 10.16
N ASP A 469 -17.46 16.78 8.89
CA ASP A 469 -18.21 16.11 7.81
C ASP A 469 -17.27 15.88 6.64
N TRP A 470 -16.99 14.61 6.33
CA TRP A 470 -16.01 14.18 5.35
C TRP A 470 -16.64 13.53 4.12
N ASP A 471 -16.31 14.02 2.94
CA ASP A 471 -16.51 13.34 1.66
C ASP A 471 -15.16 12.87 1.11
N LEU A 472 -15.02 11.57 0.90
CA LEU A 472 -13.76 10.92 0.58
C LEU A 472 -13.87 10.20 -0.78
N THR A 473 -12.83 10.33 -1.60
CA THR A 473 -12.69 9.61 -2.86
C THR A 473 -11.29 9.05 -2.96
N ARG A 474 -11.17 7.74 -3.20
CA ARG A 474 -9.88 7.06 -3.41
C ARG A 474 -9.82 6.55 -4.85
N SER A 475 -8.73 6.86 -5.57
CA SER A 475 -8.51 6.37 -6.93
C SER A 475 -7.45 5.27 -6.93
N ILE A 476 -7.77 4.17 -7.56
CA ILE A 476 -6.92 2.98 -7.67
C ILE A 476 -6.78 2.66 -9.15
N ALA A 477 -5.54 2.55 -9.64
CA ALA A 477 -5.28 2.17 -11.03
C ALA A 477 -3.92 1.47 -11.14
N PHE A 478 -3.92 0.20 -11.52
CA PHE A 478 -2.72 -0.59 -11.80
C PHE A 478 -3.06 -1.81 -12.64
N GLY A 479 -2.17 -2.26 -13.49
CA GLY A 479 -2.21 -3.56 -14.19
C GLY A 479 -3.55 -3.87 -14.88
N GLY A 480 -4.25 -2.86 -15.42
CA GLY A 480 -5.57 -3.04 -16.02
C GLY A 480 -6.74 -3.09 -15.02
N PHE A 481 -6.48 -3.06 -13.71
CA PHE A 481 -7.49 -2.85 -12.69
C PHE A 481 -7.67 -1.35 -12.42
N SER A 482 -8.92 -0.89 -12.32
CA SER A 482 -9.24 0.47 -11.90
C SER A 482 -10.51 0.49 -11.06
N ALA A 483 -10.50 1.32 -10.00
CA ALA A 483 -11.65 1.53 -9.13
C ALA A 483 -11.60 2.93 -8.52
N GLN A 484 -12.75 3.48 -8.19
CA GLN A 484 -12.89 4.77 -7.53
C GLN A 484 -13.89 4.67 -6.37
N PRO A 485 -13.53 3.97 -5.27
CA PRO A 485 -14.39 3.93 -4.11
C PRO A 485 -14.53 5.32 -3.47
N THR A 486 -15.76 5.59 -2.99
CA THR A 486 -16.11 6.81 -2.26
C THR A 486 -16.60 6.47 -0.87
N ALA A 487 -16.47 7.40 0.07
CA ALA A 487 -17.02 7.25 1.41
C ALA A 487 -17.48 8.59 1.96
N HIS A 488 -18.41 8.53 2.90
CA HIS A 488 -18.86 9.66 3.70
C HIS A 488 -18.75 9.27 5.17
N THR A 489 -18.20 10.16 6.01
CA THR A 489 -18.06 9.91 7.44
C THR A 489 -18.06 11.21 8.24
N GLY A 490 -18.49 11.12 9.47
CA GLY A 490 -18.43 12.21 10.43
C GLY A 490 -17.24 12.10 11.37
N GLY A 491 -17.16 13.07 12.26
CA GLY A 491 -16.18 13.08 13.33
C GLY A 491 -16.35 14.27 14.25
N ARG A 492 -15.47 14.38 15.23
CA ARG A 492 -15.50 15.51 16.18
C ARG A 492 -14.12 15.80 16.76
N VAL A 493 -13.92 17.06 17.13
CA VAL A 493 -12.74 17.49 17.89
C VAL A 493 -13.16 18.26 19.12
N TRP A 494 -12.59 17.91 20.26
CA TRP A 494 -12.57 18.73 21.46
C TRP A 494 -11.18 19.30 21.63
N ALA A 495 -11.10 20.62 21.83
CA ALA A 495 -9.83 21.27 22.08
C ALA A 495 -9.94 22.31 23.17
N ALA A 496 -8.86 22.46 23.92
CA ALA A 496 -8.72 23.52 24.91
C ALA A 496 -7.27 23.99 24.96
N GLY A 497 -7.05 25.26 25.21
CA GLY A 497 -5.72 25.81 25.30
C GLY A 497 -5.64 27.02 26.21
N ALA A 498 -4.41 27.35 26.58
CA ALA A 498 -4.10 28.55 27.34
C ALA A 498 -2.80 29.17 26.80
N SER A 499 -2.71 30.49 26.89
CA SER A 499 -1.52 31.29 26.57
C SER A 499 -1.22 32.24 27.69
N THR A 500 0.04 32.44 27.99
CA THR A 500 0.50 33.44 28.95
C THR A 500 1.73 34.17 28.45
N GLY A 501 1.97 35.37 28.91
CA GLY A 501 3.14 36.13 28.49
C GLY A 501 3.25 37.45 29.25
N LEU A 502 4.24 38.21 28.82
CA LEU A 502 4.54 39.53 29.35
C LEU A 502 4.52 40.55 28.20
N SER A 503 3.66 41.57 28.29
CA SER A 503 3.56 42.63 27.29
C SER A 503 4.28 43.88 27.81
N PHE A 504 5.31 44.32 27.11
CA PHE A 504 6.10 45.49 27.39
C PHE A 504 5.89 46.54 26.30
N ASP A 505 5.58 47.77 26.66
CA ASP A 505 5.42 48.91 25.77
C ASP A 505 6.50 49.99 26.07
N PHE A 506 7.15 50.44 25.00
CA PHE A 506 8.23 51.42 25.05
C PHE A 506 7.92 52.60 24.12
N GLY A 507 6.76 53.22 24.29
CA GLY A 507 6.35 54.40 23.51
C GLY A 507 5.91 54.04 22.07
N GLY A 508 5.05 53.05 21.95
CA GLY A 508 4.52 52.55 20.68
C GLY A 508 5.29 51.36 20.12
N PHE A 509 6.46 51.06 20.66
CA PHE A 509 7.19 49.83 20.35
C PHE A 509 6.90 48.78 21.42
N GLY A 510 6.33 47.64 21.05
CA GLY A 510 5.94 46.57 21.95
C GLY A 510 6.75 45.30 21.73
N ILE A 511 7.08 44.62 22.85
CA ILE A 511 7.67 43.27 22.83
C ILE A 511 6.83 42.37 23.74
N GLU A 512 6.43 41.21 23.26
CA GLU A 512 5.61 40.26 23.98
C GLU A 512 6.18 38.84 23.88
N PRO A 513 7.07 38.40 24.78
CA PRO A 513 7.37 36.98 24.92
C PRO A 513 6.16 36.23 25.45
N TYR A 514 5.89 35.03 24.89
CA TYR A 514 4.72 34.24 25.30
C TYR A 514 5.03 32.74 25.30
N ALA A 515 4.21 32.02 26.07
CA ALA A 515 4.13 30.56 26.04
C ALA A 515 2.66 30.14 25.92
N ALA A 516 2.39 29.09 25.22
CA ALA A 516 1.05 28.54 25.07
C ALA A 516 1.07 27.00 25.10
N VAL A 517 -0.05 26.43 25.52
CA VAL A 517 -0.31 24.99 25.48
C VAL A 517 -1.70 24.74 24.90
N ARG A 518 -1.82 23.71 24.08
CA ARG A 518 -3.09 23.23 23.53
C ARG A 518 -3.18 21.73 23.67
N TYR A 519 -4.31 21.24 24.16
CA TYR A 519 -4.73 19.86 24.07
C TYR A 519 -5.88 19.74 23.07
N ALA A 520 -5.85 18.70 22.22
CA ALA A 520 -6.94 18.37 21.31
C ALA A 520 -7.15 16.85 21.27
N ASN A 521 -8.41 16.43 21.19
CA ASN A 521 -8.81 15.04 20.99
C ASN A 521 -9.69 14.96 19.74
N VAL A 522 -9.17 14.29 18.72
CA VAL A 522 -9.82 14.07 17.42
C VAL A 522 -10.40 12.68 17.37
N ARG A 523 -11.61 12.58 16.82
CA ARG A 523 -12.23 11.31 16.44
C ARG A 523 -12.83 11.46 15.05
N VAL A 524 -12.44 10.54 14.15
CA VAL A 524 -13.10 10.33 12.87
C VAL A 524 -13.84 9.00 12.98
N ASP A 525 -15.12 8.99 12.65
CA ASP A 525 -15.96 7.80 12.81
C ASP A 525 -15.60 6.72 11.80
N ALA A 526 -15.94 5.46 12.12
CA ALA A 526 -15.75 4.34 11.23
C ALA A 526 -16.65 4.47 9.99
N PHE A 527 -16.15 4.01 8.84
CA PHE A 527 -16.89 4.07 7.59
C PHE A 527 -16.59 2.88 6.67
N GLY A 528 -17.51 2.65 5.73
CA GLY A 528 -17.31 1.72 4.63
C GLY A 528 -17.28 2.47 3.30
N GLU A 529 -16.34 2.12 2.44
CA GLU A 529 -16.30 2.64 1.07
C GLU A 529 -17.47 2.10 0.24
N GLN A 530 -17.93 2.88 -0.72
CA GLN A 530 -18.95 2.50 -1.69
C GLN A 530 -18.34 2.47 -3.10
N GLY A 531 -18.97 1.75 -4.03
CA GLY A 531 -18.48 1.67 -5.41
C GLY A 531 -18.30 0.24 -5.94
N GLY A 532 -18.72 -0.78 -5.16
CA GLY A 532 -18.86 -2.18 -5.61
C GLY A 532 -17.57 -2.85 -6.08
N SER A 533 -16.41 -2.29 -5.80
CA SER A 533 -15.11 -2.81 -6.22
C SER A 533 -14.56 -3.85 -5.23
N ALA A 534 -13.79 -4.81 -5.74
CA ALA A 534 -13.04 -5.74 -4.91
C ALA A 534 -12.06 -5.04 -3.93
N ALA A 535 -11.64 -3.81 -4.26
CA ALA A 535 -10.70 -3.03 -3.46
C ALA A 535 -11.36 -2.17 -2.37
N ALA A 536 -12.70 -2.18 -2.22
CA ALA A 536 -13.39 -1.39 -1.22
C ALA A 536 -13.05 -1.84 0.21
N LEU A 537 -12.88 -0.86 1.10
CA LEU A 537 -12.46 -1.06 2.48
C LEU A 537 -13.58 -0.71 3.48
N ASN A 538 -13.60 -1.42 4.60
CA ASN A 538 -14.15 -0.93 5.85
C ASN A 538 -13.00 -0.35 6.67
N VAL A 539 -13.15 0.88 7.12
CA VAL A 539 -12.13 1.60 7.90
C VAL A 539 -12.67 1.85 9.29
N GLY A 540 -11.92 1.43 10.30
CA GLY A 540 -12.30 1.60 11.70
C GLY A 540 -12.19 3.05 12.16
N GLN A 541 -12.75 3.34 13.33
CA GLN A 541 -12.65 4.66 13.95
C GLN A 541 -11.20 5.05 14.16
N GLN A 542 -10.85 6.29 13.80
CA GLN A 542 -9.53 6.87 14.04
C GLN A 542 -9.60 7.81 15.24
N LYS A 543 -8.56 7.77 16.08
CA LYS A 543 -8.46 8.61 17.28
C LYS A 543 -7.07 9.20 17.37
N ARG A 544 -7.00 10.51 17.56
CA ARG A 544 -5.75 11.23 17.73
C ARG A 544 -5.82 12.19 18.90
N GLU A 545 -4.83 12.12 19.77
CA GLU A 545 -4.59 13.10 20.80
C GLU A 545 -3.39 13.96 20.42
N SER A 546 -3.47 15.25 20.70
CA SER A 546 -2.41 16.24 20.47
C SER A 546 -2.25 17.07 21.72
N LEU A 547 -1.05 17.10 22.26
CA LEU A 547 -0.65 18.04 23.31
C LEU A 547 0.53 18.86 22.79
N ARG A 548 0.27 20.12 22.48
CA ARG A 548 1.22 21.00 21.80
C ARG A 548 1.62 22.15 22.70
N GLY A 549 2.93 22.34 22.89
CA GLY A 549 3.50 23.53 23.49
C GLY A 549 4.01 24.49 22.43
N ASN A 550 3.90 25.78 22.71
CA ASN A 550 4.40 26.85 21.85
C ASN A 550 5.15 27.88 22.73
N PHE A 551 6.34 28.29 22.26
CA PHE A 551 7.13 29.37 22.82
C PHE A 551 7.49 30.36 21.72
N GLY A 552 7.23 31.65 21.95
CA GLY A 552 7.47 32.63 20.92
C GLY A 552 7.59 34.05 21.45
N ALA A 553 7.79 34.95 20.52
CA ALA A 553 7.79 36.38 20.77
C ALA A 553 7.06 37.13 19.66
N ARG A 554 6.47 38.24 20.03
CA ARG A 554 5.88 39.23 19.14
C ARG A 554 6.58 40.54 19.30
N ILE A 555 6.79 41.24 18.21
CA ILE A 555 7.37 42.60 18.19
C ILE A 555 6.43 43.44 17.36
N GLY A 556 5.96 44.52 17.92
CA GLY A 556 4.99 45.41 17.28
C GLY A 556 5.40 46.87 17.33
N TYR A 557 4.89 47.65 16.40
CA TYR A 557 4.97 49.08 16.42
C TYR A 557 3.60 49.72 16.13
N GLU A 558 3.20 50.65 16.93
CA GLU A 558 1.95 51.39 16.78
C GLU A 558 2.25 52.89 16.56
N ALA A 559 1.61 53.45 15.55
CA ALA A 559 1.74 54.85 15.21
C ALA A 559 0.38 55.47 14.88
N LYS A 560 0.19 56.69 15.31
CA LYS A 560 -0.97 57.51 14.92
C LYS A 560 -0.68 58.17 13.57
N VAL A 561 -1.47 57.81 12.56
CA VAL A 561 -1.39 58.36 11.21
C VAL A 561 -2.71 59.12 10.93
N SER A 562 -2.66 60.45 11.00
CA SER A 562 -3.86 61.28 10.94
C SER A 562 -4.82 60.93 12.12
N SER A 563 -6.04 60.52 11.83
CA SER A 563 -7.04 60.11 12.83
C SER A 563 -7.05 58.59 13.06
N ALA A 564 -6.23 57.83 12.34
CA ALA A 564 -6.17 56.35 12.48
C ALA A 564 -4.94 55.95 13.28
N LEU A 565 -5.09 54.88 14.05
CA LEU A 565 -4.00 54.16 14.68
C LEU A 565 -3.64 52.98 13.80
N VAL A 566 -2.38 52.91 13.38
CA VAL A 566 -1.83 51.82 12.56
C VAL A 566 -0.87 51.01 13.40
N ARG A 567 -1.11 49.70 13.45
CA ARG A 567 -0.27 48.73 14.15
C ARG A 567 0.35 47.77 13.14
N ILE A 568 1.66 47.56 13.23
CA ILE A 568 2.37 46.53 12.49
C ILE A 568 3.03 45.60 13.50
N GLU A 569 2.86 44.30 13.33
CA GLU A 569 3.44 43.30 14.24
C GLU A 569 4.09 42.19 13.43
N GLY A 570 5.27 41.77 13.89
CA GLY A 570 5.92 40.52 13.47
C GLY A 570 5.92 39.52 14.65
N ARG A 571 5.83 38.26 14.34
CA ARG A 571 5.90 37.18 15.33
C ARG A 571 6.72 36.00 14.85
N GLY A 572 7.32 35.27 15.80
CA GLY A 572 7.98 33.99 15.54
C GLY A 572 7.87 33.09 16.76
N GLY A 573 7.80 31.81 16.52
CA GLY A 573 7.64 30.83 17.58
C GLY A 573 8.12 29.44 17.19
N TYR A 574 8.33 28.65 18.23
CA TYR A 574 8.67 27.24 18.16
C TYR A 574 7.55 26.44 18.80
N TYR A 575 7.13 25.39 18.10
CA TYR A 575 6.09 24.46 18.53
C TYR A 575 6.70 23.07 18.74
N ARG A 576 6.23 22.39 19.79
CA ARG A 576 6.55 20.99 20.03
C ARG A 576 5.30 20.19 20.34
N GLU A 577 5.14 19.08 19.61
CA GLU A 577 4.09 18.08 19.84
C GLU A 577 4.58 17.03 20.84
N PHE A 578 3.92 16.92 22.00
CA PHE A 578 4.28 15.98 23.06
C PHE A 578 3.58 14.62 22.91
N MET A 579 2.37 14.59 22.34
CA MET A 579 1.60 13.39 22.05
C MET A 579 1.70 13.07 20.56
N ASN A 580 2.75 12.35 20.16
CA ASN A 580 3.03 11.99 18.76
C ASN A 580 3.13 10.47 18.60
N ASP A 581 2.12 9.74 19.11
CA ASP A 581 2.07 8.30 18.94
C ASP A 581 1.66 7.95 17.50
N ARG A 582 2.16 6.79 17.02
CA ARG A 582 1.74 6.29 15.72
C ARG A 582 0.29 5.84 15.81
N GLU A 583 -0.52 6.35 14.92
CA GLU A 583 -1.89 5.91 14.80
C GLU A 583 -1.96 4.56 14.09
N LEU A 584 -2.78 3.67 14.63
CA LEU A 584 -3.12 2.39 14.00
C LEU A 584 -4.52 2.49 13.42
N ILE A 585 -4.63 2.39 12.11
CA ILE A 585 -5.90 2.33 11.40
C ILE A 585 -6.26 0.87 11.21
N THR A 586 -7.31 0.42 11.88
CA THR A 586 -7.86 -0.93 11.67
C THR A 586 -8.72 -0.90 10.42
N THR A 587 -8.49 -1.82 9.50
CA THR A 587 -9.22 -1.89 8.23
C THR A 587 -9.44 -3.34 7.80
N SER A 588 -10.42 -3.57 6.92
CA SER A 588 -10.62 -4.85 6.23
C SER A 588 -11.14 -4.60 4.82
N PHE A 589 -10.93 -5.53 3.90
CA PHE A 589 -11.65 -5.50 2.63
C PHE A 589 -13.14 -5.79 2.85
N GLN A 590 -14.01 -5.17 2.07
CA GLN A 590 -15.44 -5.47 2.09
C GLN A 590 -15.76 -6.75 1.31
N ASN A 591 -14.95 -7.08 0.32
CA ASN A 591 -15.12 -8.27 -0.50
C ASN A 591 -14.74 -9.51 0.31
N ALA A 592 -15.72 -10.37 0.58
CA ALA A 592 -15.50 -11.64 1.30
C ALA A 592 -14.44 -12.53 0.64
N GLY A 593 -14.23 -12.39 -0.68
CA GLY A 593 -13.18 -13.11 -1.41
C GLY A 593 -11.75 -12.69 -1.06
N LEU A 594 -11.52 -11.44 -0.65
CA LEU A 594 -10.18 -10.92 -0.31
C LEU A 594 -9.85 -10.98 1.19
N GLY A 595 -10.71 -11.60 1.99
CA GLY A 595 -10.56 -11.69 3.44
C GLY A 595 -11.15 -10.46 4.14
N THR A 596 -12.19 -10.71 4.93
CA THR A 596 -12.84 -9.70 5.78
C THR A 596 -12.17 -9.57 7.15
N THR A 597 -11.09 -10.30 7.39
CA THR A 597 -10.34 -10.24 8.64
C THR A 597 -9.70 -8.86 8.78
N PRO A 598 -9.92 -8.16 9.90
CA PRO A 598 -9.29 -6.88 10.12
C PRO A 598 -7.77 -6.98 10.18
N PHE A 599 -7.09 -6.01 9.59
CA PHE A 599 -5.65 -5.81 9.69
C PHE A 599 -5.33 -4.37 10.09
N ALA A 600 -4.14 -4.14 10.62
CA ALA A 600 -3.71 -2.83 11.06
C ALA A 600 -2.80 -2.18 10.00
N PHE A 601 -3.07 -0.91 9.71
CA PHE A 601 -2.19 -0.02 8.96
C PHE A 601 -1.58 0.98 9.93
N GLN A 602 -0.26 1.11 9.91
CA GLN A 602 0.45 2.04 10.77
C GLN A 602 0.70 3.36 10.04
N ALA A 603 0.06 4.44 10.48
CA ALA A 603 0.27 5.78 9.92
C ALA A 603 1.71 6.27 10.19
N THR A 604 2.24 7.06 9.27
CA THR A 604 3.55 7.72 9.42
C THR A 604 3.43 8.85 10.44
N ARG A 605 4.44 8.99 11.30
CA ARG A 605 4.53 10.12 12.22
C ARG A 605 4.92 11.39 11.47
N LEU A 606 4.32 12.52 11.83
CA LEU A 606 4.82 13.84 11.48
C LEU A 606 5.92 14.27 12.45
N ASP A 607 6.74 15.23 12.04
CA ASP A 607 7.73 15.84 12.92
C ASP A 607 7.07 16.45 14.16
N ARG A 608 7.75 16.34 15.30
CA ARG A 608 7.27 16.90 16.57
C ARG A 608 7.52 18.39 16.67
N ASP A 609 8.60 18.84 16.05
CA ASP A 609 9.13 20.18 16.18
C ASP A 609 8.87 20.96 14.90
N TYR A 610 8.23 22.13 15.01
CA TYR A 610 8.02 23.01 13.88
C TYR A 610 8.05 24.46 14.31
N TYR A 611 8.16 25.35 13.33
CA TYR A 611 8.32 26.78 13.55
C TYR A 611 7.17 27.54 12.90
N ASN A 612 6.91 28.75 13.43
CA ASN A 612 6.06 29.71 12.74
C ASN A 612 6.72 31.06 12.62
N ALA A 613 6.31 31.79 11.58
CA ALA A 613 6.62 33.20 11.40
C ALA A 613 5.38 33.89 10.83
N GLY A 614 5.05 35.08 11.32
CA GLY A 614 3.87 35.78 10.85
C GLY A 614 3.97 37.28 11.00
N ALA A 615 3.03 37.99 10.35
CA ALA A 615 2.90 39.43 10.41
C ALA A 615 1.42 39.85 10.47
N THR A 616 1.13 40.89 11.20
CA THR A 616 -0.21 41.48 11.32
C THR A 616 -0.15 42.99 11.02
N LEU A 617 -1.11 43.45 10.23
CA LEU A 617 -1.41 44.88 10.03
C LEU A 617 -2.79 45.17 10.61
N GLY A 618 -2.86 46.08 11.57
CA GLY A 618 -4.11 46.55 12.17
C GLY A 618 -4.32 48.03 11.89
N VAL A 619 -5.56 48.42 11.64
CA VAL A 619 -5.96 49.82 11.46
C VAL A 619 -7.22 50.07 12.28
N SER A 620 -7.18 51.04 13.20
CA SER A 620 -8.32 51.45 14.02
C SER A 620 -8.55 52.96 13.85
N GLY A 621 -9.78 53.34 13.52
CA GLY A 621 -10.19 54.76 13.45
C GLY A 621 -10.65 55.31 14.81
N ASN A 622 -11.14 56.55 14.80
CA ASN A 622 -11.79 57.16 15.98
C ASN A 622 -13.18 56.58 16.26
N GLY A 623 -13.68 55.68 15.40
CA GLY A 623 -14.98 55.03 15.55
C GLY A 623 -14.85 53.60 16.12
N PRO A 624 -15.98 52.89 16.24
CA PRO A 624 -16.02 51.54 16.82
C PRO A 624 -15.39 50.45 15.94
N LEU A 625 -14.99 50.77 14.71
CA LEU A 625 -14.49 49.80 13.73
C LEU A 625 -12.96 49.72 13.74
N SER A 626 -12.44 48.49 13.83
CA SER A 626 -11.03 48.15 13.57
C SER A 626 -10.95 47.09 12.50
N ILE A 627 -9.94 47.16 11.62
CA ILE A 627 -9.69 46.18 10.54
C ILE A 627 -8.30 45.57 10.73
N ILE A 628 -8.17 44.30 10.48
CA ILE A 628 -6.90 43.56 10.54
C ILE A 628 -6.67 42.79 9.26
N ALA A 629 -5.40 42.66 8.85
CA ALA A 629 -4.90 41.72 7.90
C ALA A 629 -3.74 40.95 8.51
N ASP A 630 -3.72 39.65 8.35
CA ASP A 630 -2.77 38.76 9.00
C ASP A 630 -2.23 37.71 8.04
N TYR A 631 -0.95 37.42 8.15
CA TYR A 631 -0.29 36.32 7.48
C TYR A 631 0.49 35.48 8.49
N ASP A 632 0.35 34.16 8.43
CA ASP A 632 1.09 33.21 9.25
C ASP A 632 1.62 32.05 8.39
N ALA A 633 2.89 31.73 8.53
CA ALA A 633 3.53 30.57 7.93
C ALA A 633 3.98 29.62 9.04
N GLN A 634 3.66 28.33 8.89
CA GLN A 634 4.15 27.25 9.75
C GLN A 634 4.93 26.26 8.88
N PHE A 635 6.05 25.79 9.37
CA PHE A 635 6.91 24.90 8.58
C PHE A 635 7.76 23.98 9.46
N ASP A 636 7.93 22.79 8.96
CA ASP A 636 8.89 21.77 9.40
C ASP A 636 9.43 20.98 8.19
N HIS A 637 10.04 19.84 8.42
CA HIS A 637 10.53 18.97 7.36
C HIS A 637 9.38 18.35 6.55
N ASP A 638 8.29 17.97 7.20
CA ASP A 638 7.19 17.19 6.63
C ASP A 638 6.06 18.06 6.08
N ARG A 639 5.88 19.29 6.60
CA ARG A 639 4.71 20.12 6.29
C ARG A 639 5.03 21.60 6.19
N ARG A 640 4.23 22.28 5.41
CA ARG A 640 4.22 23.75 5.28
C ARG A 640 2.78 24.23 5.21
N TYR A 641 2.47 25.23 6.00
CA TYR A 641 1.20 25.93 5.95
C TYR A 641 1.41 27.42 5.78
N SER A 642 0.52 28.05 5.01
CA SER A 642 0.42 29.50 4.88
C SER A 642 -1.03 29.89 5.10
N THR A 643 -1.29 30.78 6.06
CA THR A 643 -2.63 31.23 6.40
C THR A 643 -2.73 32.74 6.17
N MET A 644 -3.75 33.20 5.46
CA MET A 644 -4.09 34.59 5.27
C MET A 644 -5.45 34.86 5.90
N THR A 645 -5.55 35.90 6.71
CA THR A 645 -6.80 36.25 7.40
C THR A 645 -7.06 37.75 7.29
N VAL A 646 -8.30 38.11 7.03
CA VAL A 646 -8.79 39.48 7.11
C VAL A 646 -9.96 39.52 8.08
N GLY A 647 -10.02 40.53 8.94
CA GLY A 647 -11.06 40.65 9.93
C GLY A 647 -11.46 42.07 10.26
N ALA A 648 -12.63 42.18 10.85
CA ALA A 648 -13.17 43.43 11.36
C ALA A 648 -13.68 43.22 12.80
N ARG A 649 -13.57 44.26 13.62
CA ARG A 649 -14.10 44.31 14.97
C ARG A 649 -14.96 45.55 15.17
N PHE A 650 -16.07 45.36 15.83
CA PHE A 650 -16.94 46.43 16.31
C PHE A 650 -16.99 46.41 17.85
N ALA A 651 -16.84 47.57 18.46
CA ALA A 651 -17.04 47.77 19.91
C ALA A 651 -18.26 48.69 20.12
N PHE A 652 -19.17 48.29 21.00
CA PHE A 652 -20.41 48.98 21.30
C PHE A 652 -20.40 49.50 22.70
#